data_4ab6e127571df6111377aba7e9941477
#
_entry.id   4ab6e127571df6111377aba7e9941477
#
_cell.length_a   1.000
_cell.length_b   1.000
_cell.length_c   1.000
_cell.angle_alpha   90.00
_cell.angle_beta   90.00
_cell.angle_gamma   90.00
#
_symmetry.space_group_name_H-M   'P 1'
#
loop_
_entity.id
_entity.type
_entity.pdbx_description
1 polymer ?
#
loop_
_entity_poly.entity_id
_entity_poly.type
_entity_poly.pdbx_seq_one_letter_code
_entity_poly.pdbx_strand_id
1 'polypeptide(L)'
;MKHVVIGTAGHVDHGKTALVRALTGVDTDRLAEEKRRGLTIELGFARLDFPDGSCAGVVDVPGHEKFIKTMLAGAGGIDLAMLVVAADEGFMPQTVEHLNILSLLGVRRGVVVLTKCDLADADWLAMARAELAARVKGTFLENAPVVETSAATGQGIEDLREMLHALVRQTREKSARVPFRLPIDRAFSVDGFGTVVTGTLIEGALHVGGEAELLPSGTRSRVRNLQVHGENTAIAVAGQRVAVNLAGIKKTDVIRGDTLAEPDSVRVSRLLDVRLSCLRDSERTVENGSRVHFCHGTAARLAKVVLLDRDALAPGESAYAQLRFTEDVAAKCGDRFVIRFYSPLETIGGGIILDDAPARHKRNDAAVLSALAVRENGSGAERVLQALTALDTALPSAAQLAARLGLEETRLAPELDALLAHGEAAAPLPGRFIASVMLDALWARCEALLTDYHAKNPLHVGIRAAELRQRLFRAVEPERADALLALFVREGKLRFAAERYALADFTVRYTRRQTALRAELLALYRAADLRPERTDRVLARFDAKDRAEAERVLESLLTGGELIALAPRLCLHREVYVCACALVRAYFADHEALTLAAFRDLLGTSRDSALLVLECLDRNDRTRREGDLRRPGRRLYE
;
A
#
# COMPACT_ATOMS: atom_id res chain seq x y z
N MET A 1 -13.23 13.42 21.55
CA MET A 1 -12.39 13.49 22.75
C MET A 1 -10.97 13.10 22.37
N LYS A 2 -10.00 13.85 22.80
CA LYS A 2 -8.58 13.62 22.50
C LYS A 2 -8.04 12.55 23.46
N HIS A 3 -7.43 11.51 22.91
CA HIS A 3 -6.82 10.43 23.69
C HIS A 3 -5.31 10.48 23.52
N VAL A 4 -4.60 10.76 24.60
CA VAL A 4 -3.14 10.89 24.66
C VAL A 4 -2.59 9.90 25.68
N VAL A 5 -1.45 9.31 25.39
CA VAL A 5 -0.76 8.38 26.28
C VAL A 5 0.47 9.07 26.89
N ILE A 6 0.50 9.17 28.20
CA ILE A 6 1.63 9.67 28.98
C ILE A 6 2.41 8.47 29.51
N GLY A 7 3.72 8.40 29.24
CA GLY A 7 4.58 7.34 29.76
C GLY A 7 5.53 7.87 30.82
N THR A 8 5.65 7.17 31.98
CA THR A 8 6.72 7.44 32.93
C THR A 8 8.06 6.94 32.37
N ALA A 9 9.16 7.55 32.79
CA ALA A 9 10.52 7.12 32.48
C ALA A 9 11.42 7.54 33.65
N GLY A 10 12.50 6.83 33.92
CA GLY A 10 13.42 7.14 35.01
C GLY A 10 13.88 5.90 35.77
N HIS A 11 14.82 6.10 36.68
CA HIS A 11 15.46 5.04 37.46
C HIS A 11 14.46 4.31 38.38
N VAL A 12 14.83 3.10 38.87
CA VAL A 12 14.14 2.44 39.97
C VAL A 12 14.21 3.35 41.20
N ASP A 13 13.23 3.31 42.07
CA ASP A 13 13.13 4.10 43.32
C ASP A 13 13.03 5.63 43.16
N HIS A 14 13.05 6.17 41.93
CA HIS A 14 12.78 7.59 41.68
C HIS A 14 11.30 8.00 41.87
N GLY A 15 10.46 7.11 42.36
CA GLY A 15 9.09 7.43 42.75
C GLY A 15 8.08 7.50 41.60
N LYS A 16 8.32 6.85 40.44
CA LYS A 16 7.39 6.83 39.28
C LYS A 16 5.98 6.39 39.68
N THR A 17 5.85 5.22 40.30
CA THR A 17 4.57 4.65 40.74
C THR A 17 3.89 5.51 41.83
N ALA A 18 4.68 6.04 42.77
CA ALA A 18 4.15 6.96 43.77
C ALA A 18 3.62 8.25 43.15
N LEU A 19 4.32 8.79 42.14
CA LEU A 19 3.89 9.97 41.39
C LEU A 19 2.60 9.71 40.61
N VAL A 20 2.50 8.57 39.91
CA VAL A 20 1.27 8.17 39.18
C VAL A 20 0.11 8.04 40.17
N ARG A 21 0.33 7.41 41.32
CA ARG A 21 -0.69 7.31 42.39
C ARG A 21 -1.12 8.66 42.92
N ALA A 22 -0.19 9.59 43.15
CA ALA A 22 -0.52 10.96 43.60
C ALA A 22 -1.35 11.73 42.54
N LEU A 23 -1.06 11.56 41.27
CA LEU A 23 -1.77 12.21 40.16
C LEU A 23 -3.16 11.61 39.89
N THR A 24 -3.31 10.29 40.01
CA THR A 24 -4.50 9.56 39.50
C THR A 24 -5.34 8.92 40.61
N GLY A 25 -4.79 8.79 41.81
CA GLY A 25 -5.39 8.02 42.91
C GLY A 25 -5.28 6.49 42.75
N VAL A 26 -4.70 6.00 41.65
CA VAL A 26 -4.62 4.57 41.31
C VAL A 26 -3.22 4.03 41.63
N ASP A 27 -3.16 2.97 42.44
CA ASP A 27 -1.93 2.20 42.64
C ASP A 27 -1.71 1.26 41.45
N THR A 28 -0.67 1.49 40.67
CA THR A 28 -0.35 0.72 39.47
C THR A 28 0.37 -0.59 39.76
N ASP A 29 0.95 -0.79 40.94
CA ASP A 29 1.58 -2.03 41.37
C ASP A 29 0.51 -3.04 41.85
N ARG A 30 0.23 -4.03 41.01
CA ARG A 30 -0.84 -5.02 41.22
C ARG A 30 -0.34 -6.35 41.74
N LEU A 31 0.91 -6.71 41.44
CA LEU A 31 1.49 -7.98 41.83
C LEU A 31 1.91 -7.93 43.32
N ALA A 32 1.65 -9.01 44.05
CA ALA A 32 2.13 -9.14 45.44
C ALA A 32 3.66 -9.03 45.52
N GLU A 33 4.36 -9.44 44.48
CA GLU A 33 5.82 -9.34 44.39
C GLU A 33 6.30 -7.89 44.20
N GLU A 34 5.59 -7.07 43.41
CA GLU A 34 5.87 -5.64 43.26
C GLU A 34 5.76 -4.93 44.60
N LYS A 35 4.66 -5.16 45.30
CA LYS A 35 4.42 -4.57 46.64
C LYS A 35 5.43 -5.01 47.69
N ARG A 36 5.88 -6.28 47.63
CA ARG A 36 6.88 -6.80 48.57
C ARG A 36 8.28 -6.27 48.27
N ARG A 37 8.64 -6.08 47.01
CA ARG A 37 9.95 -5.61 46.59
C ARG A 37 10.06 -4.11 46.43
N GLY A 38 8.96 -3.39 46.41
CA GLY A 38 8.89 -1.95 46.18
C GLY A 38 9.27 -1.55 44.76
N LEU A 39 9.21 -2.49 43.79
CA LEU A 39 9.61 -2.21 42.39
C LEU A 39 8.56 -2.72 41.41
N THR A 40 8.28 -1.93 40.40
CA THR A 40 7.37 -2.27 39.29
C THR A 40 8.01 -3.29 38.38
N ILE A 41 7.31 -4.39 38.08
CA ILE A 41 7.76 -5.51 37.23
C ILE A 41 7.01 -5.49 35.89
N GLU A 42 5.69 -5.29 35.95
CA GLU A 42 4.82 -5.22 34.78
C GLU A 42 4.41 -3.77 34.47
N LEU A 43 3.84 -3.57 33.29
CA LEU A 43 3.27 -2.27 32.92
C LEU A 43 2.07 -1.95 33.81
N GLY A 44 2.13 -0.81 34.50
CA GLY A 44 1.01 -0.22 35.19
C GLY A 44 0.20 0.70 34.32
N PHE A 45 -1.10 0.78 34.52
CA PHE A 45 -1.99 1.61 33.71
C PHE A 45 -2.97 2.35 34.62
N ALA A 46 -3.05 3.66 34.41
CA ALA A 46 -3.99 4.54 35.11
C ALA A 46 -4.64 5.50 34.12
N ARG A 47 -5.72 6.14 34.56
CA ARG A 47 -6.38 7.22 33.80
C ARG A 47 -6.22 8.52 34.58
N LEU A 48 -5.82 9.57 33.85
CA LEU A 48 -5.73 10.92 34.39
C LEU A 48 -6.82 11.77 33.74
N ASP A 49 -7.78 12.22 34.54
CA ASP A 49 -8.88 13.08 34.09
C ASP A 49 -8.53 14.54 34.31
N PHE A 50 -8.94 15.42 33.39
CA PHE A 50 -8.73 16.85 33.45
C PHE A 50 -10.05 17.62 33.61
N PRO A 51 -10.01 18.88 34.13
CA PRO A 51 -11.21 19.66 34.43
C PRO A 51 -12.10 19.96 33.22
N ASP A 52 -11.53 19.99 32.02
CA ASP A 52 -12.27 20.23 30.74
C ASP A 52 -12.95 18.97 30.18
N GLY A 53 -12.92 17.86 30.90
CA GLY A 53 -13.47 16.58 30.49
C GLY A 53 -12.58 15.77 29.54
N SER A 54 -11.40 16.29 29.17
CA SER A 54 -10.38 15.49 28.47
C SER A 54 -9.70 14.52 29.43
N CYS A 55 -9.10 13.45 28.88
CA CYS A 55 -8.37 12.47 29.68
C CYS A 55 -7.12 11.98 28.98
N ALA A 56 -6.16 11.50 29.75
CA ALA A 56 -4.96 10.83 29.26
C ALA A 56 -4.81 9.45 29.89
N GLY A 57 -4.36 8.48 29.10
CA GLY A 57 -3.87 7.22 29.64
C GLY A 57 -2.47 7.40 30.19
N VAL A 58 -2.22 6.92 31.39
CA VAL A 58 -0.88 6.91 32.01
C VAL A 58 -0.34 5.49 31.98
N VAL A 59 0.84 5.32 31.40
CA VAL A 59 1.59 4.05 31.38
C VAL A 59 2.75 4.18 32.37
N ASP A 60 2.68 3.44 33.46
CA ASP A 60 3.77 3.34 34.41
C ASP A 60 4.70 2.21 34.03
N VAL A 61 5.95 2.56 33.68
CA VAL A 61 6.92 1.59 33.19
C VAL A 61 7.90 1.17 34.30
N PRO A 62 8.33 -0.10 34.32
CA PRO A 62 9.34 -0.56 35.25
C PRO A 62 10.67 0.18 35.02
N GLY A 63 11.36 0.55 36.09
CA GLY A 63 12.63 1.28 36.08
C GLY A 63 13.87 0.38 35.95
N HIS A 64 13.78 -0.87 36.39
CA HIS A 64 14.94 -1.76 36.51
C HIS A 64 15.38 -2.35 35.16
N GLU A 65 16.70 -2.44 34.89
CA GLU A 65 17.29 -2.92 33.62
C GLU A 65 16.78 -4.29 33.15
N LYS A 66 16.48 -5.21 34.08
CA LYS A 66 15.92 -6.53 33.75
C LYS A 66 14.55 -6.46 33.07
N PHE A 67 13.82 -5.35 33.25
CA PHE A 67 12.47 -5.16 32.75
C PHE A 67 12.39 -4.20 31.55
N ILE A 68 13.52 -3.83 30.94
CA ILE A 68 13.55 -2.96 29.74
C ILE A 68 12.70 -3.54 28.59
N LYS A 69 12.62 -4.88 28.42
CA LYS A 69 11.70 -5.49 27.45
C LYS A 69 10.22 -5.18 27.76
N THR A 70 9.87 -5.09 29.04
CA THR A 70 8.53 -4.70 29.48
C THR A 70 8.29 -3.22 29.24
N MET A 71 9.26 -2.38 29.58
CA MET A 71 9.24 -0.94 29.31
C MET A 71 9.04 -0.66 27.81
N LEU A 72 9.84 -1.29 26.95
CA LEU A 72 9.73 -1.14 25.48
C LEU A 72 8.34 -1.50 24.96
N ALA A 73 7.72 -2.56 25.48
CA ALA A 73 6.39 -2.95 25.09
C ALA A 73 5.29 -1.92 25.47
N GLY A 74 5.51 -1.14 26.52
CA GLY A 74 4.63 -0.02 26.91
C GLY A 74 4.95 1.27 26.16
N ALA A 75 6.21 1.46 25.78
CA ALA A 75 6.70 2.71 25.23
C ALA A 75 6.23 2.99 23.78
N GLY A 76 5.89 1.96 23.02
CA GLY A 76 5.51 2.09 21.60
C GLY A 76 4.23 2.91 21.33
N GLY A 77 3.44 3.19 22.35
CA GLY A 77 2.22 4.02 22.23
C GLY A 77 2.30 5.40 22.89
N ILE A 78 3.44 5.74 23.52
CA ILE A 78 3.62 6.97 24.31
C ILE A 78 3.66 8.20 23.39
N ASP A 79 2.84 9.19 23.71
CA ASP A 79 2.78 10.50 23.05
C ASP A 79 3.56 11.58 23.80
N LEU A 80 3.54 11.49 25.16
CA LEU A 80 4.20 12.41 26.06
C LEU A 80 5.05 11.65 27.08
N ALA A 81 6.29 12.05 27.27
CA ALA A 81 7.16 11.50 28.29
C ALA A 81 7.05 12.28 29.61
N MET A 82 6.98 11.56 30.71
CA MET A 82 7.18 12.09 32.04
C MET A 82 8.47 11.49 32.61
N LEU A 83 9.59 12.24 32.44
CA LEU A 83 10.91 11.81 32.90
C LEU A 83 11.03 12.14 34.39
N VAL A 84 11.10 11.12 35.22
CA VAL A 84 11.09 11.20 36.67
C VAL A 84 12.50 11.01 37.22
N VAL A 85 12.99 11.99 37.94
CA VAL A 85 14.30 12.00 38.57
C VAL A 85 14.14 12.37 40.06
N ALA A 86 14.74 11.61 40.94
CA ALA A 86 14.70 11.92 42.36
C ALA A 86 15.74 12.99 42.71
N ALA A 87 15.37 13.99 43.53
CA ALA A 87 16.23 15.10 43.87
C ALA A 87 17.45 14.66 44.70
N ASP A 88 17.31 13.60 45.51
CA ASP A 88 18.34 13.04 46.37
C ASP A 88 19.39 12.20 45.64
N GLU A 89 19.06 11.66 44.43
CA GLU A 89 19.92 10.74 43.69
C GLU A 89 20.44 11.33 42.36
N GLY A 90 19.73 12.31 41.78
CA GLY A 90 20.10 12.92 40.49
C GLY A 90 19.88 12.02 39.29
N PHE A 91 20.66 12.24 38.20
CA PHE A 91 20.48 11.58 36.92
C PHE A 91 21.23 10.23 36.86
N MET A 92 20.52 9.12 36.94
CA MET A 92 21.04 7.77 37.06
C MET A 92 21.12 7.04 35.69
N PRO A 93 21.95 5.97 35.51
CA PRO A 93 22.16 5.30 34.23
C PRO A 93 20.87 4.81 33.55
N GLN A 94 19.90 4.28 34.30
CA GLN A 94 18.63 3.82 33.74
C GLN A 94 17.78 4.99 33.23
N THR A 95 17.93 6.19 33.80
CA THR A 95 17.28 7.41 33.30
C THR A 95 17.80 7.77 31.92
N VAL A 96 19.12 7.62 31.68
CA VAL A 96 19.76 7.80 30.37
C VAL A 96 19.21 6.79 29.36
N GLU A 97 19.18 5.50 29.72
CA GLU A 97 18.67 4.44 28.83
C GLU A 97 17.20 4.68 28.47
N HIS A 98 16.35 5.07 29.41
CA HIS A 98 14.95 5.38 29.16
C HIS A 98 14.79 6.60 28.24
N LEU A 99 15.58 7.66 28.44
CA LEU A 99 15.57 8.85 27.59
C LEU A 99 15.98 8.51 26.14
N ASN A 100 17.02 7.69 25.99
CA ASN A 100 17.48 7.19 24.69
C ASN A 100 16.40 6.36 23.98
N ILE A 101 15.75 5.44 24.69
CA ILE A 101 14.65 4.61 24.17
C ILE A 101 13.50 5.51 23.67
N LEU A 102 13.05 6.46 24.49
CA LEU A 102 11.96 7.37 24.12
C LEU A 102 12.33 8.23 22.90
N SER A 103 13.58 8.68 22.81
CA SER A 103 14.10 9.42 21.66
C SER A 103 14.08 8.57 20.40
N LEU A 104 14.55 7.31 20.45
CA LEU A 104 14.54 6.35 19.34
C LEU A 104 13.11 6.03 18.90
N LEU A 105 12.17 5.91 19.84
CA LEU A 105 10.75 5.69 19.55
C LEU A 105 10.03 6.95 19.05
N GLY A 106 10.73 8.09 18.99
CA GLY A 106 10.24 9.32 18.38
C GLY A 106 9.28 10.13 19.24
N VAL A 107 9.31 9.94 20.53
CA VAL A 107 8.64 10.85 21.47
C VAL A 107 9.28 12.23 21.34
N ARG A 108 8.47 13.27 21.20
CA ARG A 108 8.94 14.62 20.89
C ARG A 108 8.63 15.64 21.97
N ARG A 109 7.83 15.29 22.96
CA ARG A 109 7.36 16.19 24.03
C ARG A 109 7.33 15.45 25.34
N GLY A 110 7.50 16.20 26.42
CA GLY A 110 7.41 15.67 27.75
C GLY A 110 7.61 16.76 28.81
N VAL A 111 7.62 16.31 30.04
CA VAL A 111 7.92 17.08 31.23
C VAL A 111 9.01 16.35 32.02
N VAL A 112 9.93 17.07 32.59
CA VAL A 112 10.90 16.55 33.56
C VAL A 112 10.33 16.77 34.95
N VAL A 113 10.23 15.72 35.78
CA VAL A 113 9.68 15.80 37.12
C VAL A 113 10.79 15.49 38.10
N LEU A 114 11.12 16.46 38.92
CA LEU A 114 12.03 16.29 40.05
C LEU A 114 11.19 15.86 41.26
N THR A 115 11.39 14.62 41.73
CA THR A 115 10.64 14.03 42.84
C THR A 115 11.42 14.07 44.14
N LYS A 116 10.77 13.72 45.26
CA LYS A 116 11.35 13.71 46.60
C LYS A 116 11.94 15.06 47.02
N CYS A 117 11.36 16.17 46.51
CA CYS A 117 11.87 17.51 46.81
C CYS A 117 11.77 17.88 48.30
N ASP A 118 10.96 17.17 49.08
CA ASP A 118 10.87 17.28 50.55
C ASP A 118 12.13 16.76 51.26
N LEU A 119 13.00 16.00 50.60
CA LEU A 119 14.25 15.45 51.16
C LEU A 119 15.49 16.33 50.86
N ALA A 120 15.33 17.39 50.06
CA ALA A 120 16.42 18.23 49.56
C ALA A 120 16.22 19.69 49.98
N ASP A 121 17.31 20.40 50.29
CA ASP A 121 17.27 21.84 50.54
C ASP A 121 17.30 22.64 49.21
N ALA A 122 17.15 23.97 49.34
CA ALA A 122 17.06 24.85 48.17
C ALA A 122 18.33 24.88 47.30
N ASP A 123 19.51 24.77 47.91
CA ASP A 123 20.79 24.77 47.21
C ASP A 123 20.98 23.46 46.41
N TRP A 124 20.61 22.33 47.05
CA TRP A 124 20.63 21.01 46.39
C TRP A 124 19.63 20.93 45.23
N LEU A 125 18.42 21.46 45.39
CA LEU A 125 17.44 21.54 44.30
C LEU A 125 17.94 22.40 43.14
N ALA A 126 18.65 23.49 43.41
CA ALA A 126 19.25 24.32 42.37
C ALA A 126 20.35 23.55 41.57
N MET A 127 21.18 22.78 42.30
CA MET A 127 22.19 21.91 41.68
C MET A 127 21.55 20.81 40.84
N ALA A 128 20.54 20.12 41.36
CA ALA A 128 19.80 19.07 40.64
C ALA A 128 19.16 19.61 39.36
N ARG A 129 18.56 20.81 39.39
CA ARG A 129 18.03 21.47 38.17
C ARG A 129 19.12 21.76 37.14
N ALA A 130 20.28 22.25 37.56
CA ALA A 130 21.40 22.53 36.67
C ALA A 130 21.93 21.24 36.01
N GLU A 131 22.06 20.15 36.77
CA GLU A 131 22.44 18.85 36.25
C GLU A 131 21.40 18.33 35.22
N LEU A 132 20.11 18.36 35.57
CA LEU A 132 19.02 17.98 34.65
C LEU A 132 19.09 18.72 33.35
N ALA A 133 19.24 20.06 33.38
CA ALA A 133 19.33 20.90 32.17
C ALA A 133 20.53 20.50 31.30
N ALA A 134 21.66 20.17 31.91
CA ALA A 134 22.86 19.72 31.20
C ALA A 134 22.64 18.33 30.56
N ARG A 135 21.99 17.40 31.28
CA ARG A 135 21.77 16.02 30.82
C ARG A 135 20.72 15.89 29.72
N VAL A 136 19.66 16.73 29.74
CA VAL A 136 18.61 16.69 28.69
C VAL A 136 18.98 17.51 27.44
N LYS A 137 20.09 18.24 27.49
CA LYS A 137 20.57 19.05 26.35
C LYS A 137 20.82 18.19 25.12
N GLY A 138 20.33 18.63 23.95
CA GLY A 138 20.41 17.89 22.69
C GLY A 138 19.40 16.74 22.57
N THR A 139 18.49 16.59 23.55
CA THR A 139 17.39 15.62 23.49
C THR A 139 16.06 16.33 23.22
N PHE A 140 14.99 15.57 23.02
CA PHE A 140 13.64 16.14 22.84
C PHE A 140 13.10 16.85 24.12
N LEU A 141 13.76 16.70 25.25
CA LEU A 141 13.42 17.34 26.53
C LEU A 141 14.28 18.58 26.84
N GLU A 142 15.15 19.04 25.94
CA GLU A 142 16.05 20.19 26.16
C GLU A 142 15.31 21.45 26.66
N ASN A 143 14.12 21.71 26.08
CA ASN A 143 13.28 22.86 26.45
C ASN A 143 12.00 22.42 27.20
N ALA A 144 11.99 21.22 27.76
CA ALA A 144 10.84 20.73 28.48
C ALA A 144 10.69 21.44 29.85
N PRO A 145 9.46 21.66 30.30
CA PRO A 145 9.23 22.20 31.65
C PRO A 145 9.78 21.24 32.70
N VAL A 146 10.33 21.81 33.79
CA VAL A 146 10.77 21.06 34.97
C VAL A 146 9.80 21.38 36.09
N VAL A 147 9.21 20.37 36.72
CA VAL A 147 8.27 20.50 37.81
C VAL A 147 8.83 19.77 39.05
N GLU A 148 8.90 20.47 40.16
CA GLU A 148 9.34 19.94 41.45
C GLU A 148 8.16 19.36 42.22
N THR A 149 8.30 18.13 42.71
CA THR A 149 7.19 17.43 43.35
C THR A 149 7.64 16.63 44.55
N SER A 150 6.71 16.43 45.49
CA SER A 150 6.78 15.40 46.51
C SER A 150 5.46 14.64 46.57
N ALA A 151 5.49 13.36 46.22
CA ALA A 151 4.32 12.49 46.37
C ALA A 151 3.94 12.24 47.83
N ALA A 152 4.89 12.42 48.78
CA ALA A 152 4.66 12.23 50.22
C ALA A 152 3.90 13.40 50.83
N THR A 153 4.24 14.64 50.43
CA THR A 153 3.62 15.87 50.99
C THR A 153 2.49 16.42 50.10
N GLY A 154 2.40 16.00 48.85
CA GLY A 154 1.48 16.54 47.85
C GLY A 154 2.00 17.80 47.14
N GLN A 155 3.19 18.30 47.51
CA GLN A 155 3.80 19.49 46.89
C GLN A 155 3.97 19.32 45.38
N GLY A 156 3.60 20.32 44.59
CA GLY A 156 3.78 20.40 43.15
C GLY A 156 2.97 19.39 42.30
N ILE A 157 2.10 18.58 42.92
CA ILE A 157 1.28 17.58 42.21
C ILE A 157 0.22 18.27 41.34
N GLU A 158 -0.40 19.35 41.83
CA GLU A 158 -1.39 20.09 41.06
C GLU A 158 -0.72 20.89 39.90
N ASP A 159 0.43 21.51 40.17
CA ASP A 159 1.23 22.19 39.11
C ASP A 159 1.62 21.20 38.00
N LEU A 160 2.00 19.99 38.36
CA LEU A 160 2.29 18.93 37.39
C LEU A 160 1.04 18.54 36.62
N ARG A 161 -0.13 18.43 37.26
CA ARG A 161 -1.41 18.13 36.61
C ARG A 161 -1.76 19.21 35.57
N GLU A 162 -1.65 20.48 35.93
CA GLU A 162 -1.89 21.61 35.02
C GLU A 162 -0.91 21.60 33.84
N MET A 163 0.38 21.33 34.10
CA MET A 163 1.39 21.23 33.04
C MET A 163 1.10 20.07 32.09
N LEU A 164 0.74 18.89 32.59
CA LEU A 164 0.35 17.75 31.76
C LEU A 164 -0.89 18.06 30.94
N HIS A 165 -1.89 18.75 31.52
CA HIS A 165 -3.08 19.19 30.80
C HIS A 165 -2.73 20.12 29.65
N ALA A 166 -1.85 21.10 29.85
CA ALA A 166 -1.38 22.01 28.82
C ALA A 166 -0.66 21.24 27.67
N LEU A 167 0.20 20.27 28.00
CA LEU A 167 0.91 19.44 27.03
C LEU A 167 -0.05 18.52 26.25
N VAL A 168 -1.04 17.92 26.91
CA VAL A 168 -2.08 17.10 26.26
C VAL A 168 -2.86 17.92 25.23
N ARG A 169 -3.24 19.15 25.55
CA ARG A 169 -3.92 20.05 24.62
C ARG A 169 -3.10 20.37 23.37
N GLN A 170 -1.78 20.47 23.49
CA GLN A 170 -0.86 20.75 22.38
C GLN A 170 -0.48 19.49 21.59
N THR A 171 -0.69 18.28 22.12
CA THR A 171 -0.35 17.03 21.43
C THR A 171 -1.32 16.80 20.28
N ARG A 172 -0.82 16.32 19.14
CA ARG A 172 -1.65 16.03 17.96
C ARG A 172 -2.50 14.79 18.23
N GLU A 173 -3.77 14.85 17.83
CA GLU A 173 -4.66 13.70 17.90
C GLU A 173 -4.25 12.63 16.88
N LYS A 174 -4.29 11.36 17.31
CA LYS A 174 -4.08 10.21 16.41
C LYS A 174 -5.29 10.05 15.50
N SER A 175 -5.06 9.67 14.25
CA SER A 175 -6.14 9.50 13.28
C SER A 175 -6.96 8.25 13.59
N ALA A 176 -8.29 8.42 13.69
CA ALA A 176 -9.24 7.32 13.76
C ALA A 176 -9.69 6.82 12.36
N ARG A 177 -9.25 7.48 11.28
CA ARG A 177 -9.66 7.20 9.89
C ARG A 177 -8.75 6.25 9.13
N VAL A 178 -7.62 5.89 9.73
CA VAL A 178 -6.70 4.89 9.18
C VAL A 178 -7.08 3.50 9.71
N PRO A 179 -6.67 2.40 9.06
CA PRO A 179 -6.86 1.05 9.57
C PRO A 179 -6.33 0.91 10.99
N PHE A 180 -7.10 0.23 11.85
CA PHE A 180 -6.72 0.09 13.24
C PHE A 180 -5.53 -0.86 13.43
N ARG A 181 -4.75 -0.60 14.52
CA ARG A 181 -3.63 -1.43 14.92
C ARG A 181 -3.42 -1.41 16.43
N LEU A 182 -3.39 -2.61 17.02
CA LEU A 182 -3.26 -2.84 18.45
C LEU A 182 -2.17 -3.89 18.71
N PRO A 183 -0.93 -3.48 19.07
CA PRO A 183 0.09 -4.40 19.56
C PRO A 183 -0.35 -5.06 20.87
N ILE A 184 -0.32 -6.38 20.94
CA ILE A 184 -0.81 -7.18 22.06
C ILE A 184 0.26 -7.27 23.13
N ASP A 185 -0.03 -6.80 24.35
CA ASP A 185 0.84 -6.92 25.50
C ASP A 185 0.49 -8.09 26.43
N ARG A 186 -0.80 -8.48 26.47
CA ARG A 186 -1.28 -9.62 27.25
C ARG A 186 -2.41 -10.35 26.53
N ALA A 187 -2.49 -11.66 26.75
CA ALA A 187 -3.61 -12.50 26.35
C ALA A 187 -4.01 -13.43 27.49
N PHE A 188 -5.31 -13.54 27.78
CA PHE A 188 -5.85 -14.41 28.81
C PHE A 188 -7.21 -14.95 28.44
N SER A 189 -7.60 -16.05 29.07
CA SER A 189 -8.94 -16.64 28.91
C SER A 189 -9.83 -16.16 30.03
N VAL A 190 -11.07 -15.82 29.68
CA VAL A 190 -12.13 -15.50 30.65
C VAL A 190 -13.22 -16.56 30.50
N ASP A 191 -13.56 -17.19 31.63
CA ASP A 191 -14.57 -18.26 31.64
C ASP A 191 -15.89 -17.75 31.06
N GLY A 192 -16.46 -18.51 30.10
CA GLY A 192 -17.69 -18.15 29.40
C GLY A 192 -17.53 -17.09 28.29
N PHE A 193 -16.43 -16.34 28.24
CA PHE A 193 -16.21 -15.28 27.25
C PHE A 193 -15.14 -15.63 26.21
N GLY A 194 -14.23 -16.56 26.50
CA GLY A 194 -13.17 -16.98 25.59
C GLY A 194 -11.89 -16.16 25.73
N THR A 195 -11.16 -15.96 24.63
CA THR A 195 -9.86 -15.28 24.63
C THR A 195 -10.04 -13.75 24.60
N VAL A 196 -9.39 -13.10 25.54
CA VAL A 196 -9.29 -11.63 25.61
C VAL A 196 -7.83 -11.24 25.42
N VAL A 197 -7.58 -10.29 24.54
CA VAL A 197 -6.27 -9.66 24.34
C VAL A 197 -6.31 -8.22 24.81
N THR A 198 -5.18 -7.72 25.33
CA THR A 198 -5.05 -6.31 25.70
C THR A 198 -3.89 -5.66 25.00
N GLY A 199 -4.02 -4.35 24.76
CA GLY A 199 -2.98 -3.53 24.16
C GLY A 199 -3.39 -2.06 24.12
N THR A 200 -2.48 -1.21 23.72
CA THR A 200 -2.77 0.18 23.39
C THR A 200 -3.10 0.28 21.90
N LEU A 201 -4.27 0.79 21.55
CA LEU A 201 -4.65 1.05 20.17
C LEU A 201 -3.81 2.23 19.64
N ILE A 202 -2.89 1.96 18.74
CA ILE A 202 -1.92 2.97 18.28
C ILE A 202 -2.40 3.74 17.05
N GLU A 203 -3.29 3.16 16.27
CA GLU A 203 -3.88 3.73 15.04
C GLU A 203 -5.34 3.31 14.91
N GLY A 204 -6.14 4.12 14.22
CA GLY A 204 -7.49 3.80 13.77
C GLY A 204 -8.56 3.73 14.85
N ALA A 205 -9.68 3.08 14.50
CA ALA A 205 -10.80 2.82 15.40
C ALA A 205 -11.25 1.36 15.26
N LEU A 206 -11.51 0.71 16.40
CA LEU A 206 -11.96 -0.69 16.48
C LEU A 206 -13.42 -0.73 16.95
N HIS A 207 -14.24 -1.52 16.27
CA HIS A 207 -15.67 -1.62 16.52
C HIS A 207 -16.07 -3.03 16.98
N VAL A 208 -17.06 -3.11 17.86
CA VAL A 208 -17.71 -4.39 18.18
C VAL A 208 -18.40 -4.93 16.91
N GLY A 209 -18.23 -6.22 16.66
CA GLY A 209 -18.75 -6.89 15.46
C GLY A 209 -17.84 -6.78 14.23
N GLY A 210 -16.80 -5.91 14.27
CA GLY A 210 -15.82 -5.77 13.20
C GLY A 210 -14.93 -7.01 13.03
N GLU A 211 -14.33 -7.13 11.86
CA GLU A 211 -13.30 -8.14 11.60
C GLU A 211 -11.93 -7.64 12.04
N ALA A 212 -11.11 -8.55 12.56
CA ALA A 212 -9.75 -8.30 12.96
C ALA A 212 -8.85 -9.45 12.53
N GLU A 213 -7.60 -9.14 12.21
CA GLU A 213 -6.58 -10.09 11.82
C GLU A 213 -5.47 -10.12 12.87
N LEU A 214 -5.13 -11.32 13.34
CA LEU A 214 -4.03 -11.56 14.25
C LEU A 214 -2.74 -11.79 13.44
N LEU A 215 -1.76 -10.93 13.59
CA LEU A 215 -0.50 -10.97 12.86
C LEU A 215 0.67 -11.36 13.79
N PRO A 216 1.64 -12.14 13.31
CA PRO A 216 1.88 -12.51 11.91
C PRO A 216 1.13 -13.77 11.42
N SER A 217 0.31 -14.44 12.23
CA SER A 217 -0.35 -15.71 11.85
C SER A 217 -1.36 -15.57 10.71
N GLY A 218 -1.91 -14.37 10.47
CA GLY A 218 -2.96 -14.13 9.48
C GLY A 218 -4.34 -14.66 9.91
N THR A 219 -4.52 -15.01 11.18
CA THR A 219 -5.78 -15.57 11.67
C THR A 219 -6.84 -14.48 11.80
N ARG A 220 -7.93 -14.59 11.07
CA ARG A 220 -9.05 -13.65 11.13
C ARG A 220 -10.04 -14.02 12.22
N SER A 221 -10.55 -13.01 12.90
CA SER A 221 -11.51 -13.14 14.00
C SER A 221 -12.50 -11.99 14.00
N ARG A 222 -13.67 -12.22 14.59
CA ARG A 222 -14.65 -11.16 14.85
C ARG A 222 -14.50 -10.64 16.29
N VAL A 223 -14.54 -9.34 16.45
CA VAL A 223 -14.55 -8.66 17.76
C VAL A 223 -15.92 -8.86 18.42
N ARG A 224 -15.97 -9.59 19.54
CA ARG A 224 -17.21 -9.84 20.31
C ARG A 224 -17.55 -8.71 21.27
N ASN A 225 -16.54 -8.19 21.95
CA ASN A 225 -16.71 -7.12 22.94
C ASN A 225 -15.43 -6.29 23.05
N LEU A 226 -15.59 -5.04 23.44
CA LEU A 226 -14.50 -4.10 23.72
C LEU A 226 -14.68 -3.53 25.13
N GLN A 227 -13.57 -3.38 25.86
CA GLN A 227 -13.53 -2.65 27.12
C GLN A 227 -12.41 -1.63 27.10
N VAL A 228 -12.74 -0.43 27.55
CA VAL A 228 -11.80 0.68 27.75
C VAL A 228 -11.94 1.12 29.20
N HIS A 229 -10.85 1.15 29.95
CA HIS A 229 -10.83 1.44 31.41
C HIS A 229 -11.77 0.58 32.25
N GLY A 230 -12.04 -0.68 31.81
CA GLY A 230 -12.93 -1.61 32.51
C GLY A 230 -14.42 -1.48 32.12
N GLU A 231 -14.79 -0.51 31.31
CA GLU A 231 -16.15 -0.29 30.82
C GLU A 231 -16.34 -0.82 29.42
N ASN A 232 -17.50 -1.44 29.16
CA ASN A 232 -17.86 -1.90 27.83
C ASN A 232 -18.12 -0.70 26.90
N THR A 233 -17.60 -0.79 25.69
CA THR A 233 -17.81 0.22 24.65
C THR A 233 -18.10 -0.41 23.29
N ALA A 234 -18.87 0.27 22.46
CA ALA A 234 -19.10 -0.16 21.08
C ALA A 234 -17.90 0.16 20.16
N ILE A 235 -17.11 1.19 20.51
CA ILE A 235 -16.01 1.71 19.71
C ILE A 235 -14.83 2.04 20.61
N ALA A 236 -13.63 1.64 20.19
CA ALA A 236 -12.37 2.10 20.79
C ALA A 236 -11.56 2.84 19.72
N VAL A 237 -10.85 3.90 20.11
CA VAL A 237 -10.07 4.76 19.21
C VAL A 237 -8.60 4.81 19.61
N ALA A 238 -7.74 5.20 18.69
CA ALA A 238 -6.31 5.33 18.90
C ALA A 238 -5.97 6.20 20.11
N GLY A 239 -4.98 5.78 20.91
CA GLY A 239 -4.61 6.38 22.18
C GLY A 239 -5.27 5.73 23.41
N GLN A 240 -6.22 4.81 23.22
CA GLN A 240 -6.86 4.10 24.32
C GLN A 240 -6.20 2.74 24.58
N ARG A 241 -6.16 2.35 25.86
CA ARG A 241 -5.89 0.97 26.23
C ARG A 241 -7.17 0.16 26.14
N VAL A 242 -7.13 -0.92 25.38
CA VAL A 242 -8.32 -1.70 25.03
C VAL A 242 -8.13 -3.16 25.41
N ALA A 243 -9.17 -3.75 25.99
CA ALA A 243 -9.33 -5.19 26.07
C ALA A 243 -10.31 -5.63 24.98
N VAL A 244 -9.89 -6.59 24.15
CA VAL A 244 -10.63 -7.06 22.98
C VAL A 244 -10.95 -8.53 23.17
N ASN A 245 -12.24 -8.87 23.17
CA ASN A 245 -12.69 -10.25 23.16
C ASN A 245 -12.80 -10.75 21.70
N LEU A 246 -12.07 -11.82 21.38
CA LEU A 246 -11.95 -12.39 20.02
C LEU A 246 -12.75 -13.68 19.89
N ALA A 247 -13.47 -13.83 18.78
CA ALA A 247 -14.25 -15.03 18.47
C ALA A 247 -13.35 -16.13 17.88
N GLY A 248 -13.47 -17.37 18.38
CA GLY A 248 -12.86 -18.55 17.77
C GLY A 248 -11.33 -18.66 17.87
N ILE A 249 -10.66 -17.73 18.56
CA ILE A 249 -9.22 -17.78 18.81
C ILE A 249 -8.97 -18.38 20.21
N LYS A 250 -8.04 -19.32 20.31
CA LYS A 250 -7.59 -19.87 21.62
C LYS A 250 -6.47 -18.99 22.17
N LYS A 251 -6.35 -18.95 23.50
CA LYS A 251 -5.24 -18.24 24.16
C LYS A 251 -3.86 -18.72 23.69
N THR A 252 -3.73 -20.01 23.40
CA THR A 252 -2.49 -20.64 22.91
C THR A 252 -2.03 -20.13 21.54
N ASP A 253 -2.96 -19.56 20.76
CA ASP A 253 -2.72 -19.09 19.42
C ASP A 253 -2.27 -17.61 19.38
N VAL A 254 -2.26 -16.97 20.56
CA VAL A 254 -1.86 -15.56 20.73
C VAL A 254 -0.65 -15.49 21.65
N ILE A 255 0.39 -14.83 21.18
CA ILE A 255 1.59 -14.58 21.99
C ILE A 255 1.79 -13.07 22.19
N ARG A 256 2.47 -12.71 23.29
CA ARG A 256 2.91 -11.33 23.46
C ARG A 256 3.83 -10.92 22.32
N GLY A 257 3.54 -9.80 21.69
CA GLY A 257 4.27 -9.34 20.50
C GLY A 257 3.51 -9.51 19.20
N ASP A 258 2.39 -10.25 19.21
CA ASP A 258 1.48 -10.25 18.09
C ASP A 258 0.76 -8.91 17.98
N THR A 259 0.23 -8.63 16.80
CA THR A 259 -0.51 -7.40 16.52
C THR A 259 -1.91 -7.75 16.04
N LEU A 260 -2.92 -7.15 16.64
CA LEU A 260 -4.29 -7.20 16.11
C LEU A 260 -4.47 -5.99 15.20
N ALA A 261 -4.87 -6.23 13.95
CA ALA A 261 -5.01 -5.18 12.93
C ALA A 261 -6.29 -5.36 12.10
N GLU A 262 -6.65 -4.33 11.37
CA GLU A 262 -7.66 -4.45 10.32
C GLU A 262 -7.17 -5.42 9.24
N PRO A 263 -8.02 -6.32 8.71
CA PRO A 263 -7.61 -7.28 7.71
C PRO A 263 -6.88 -6.65 6.51
N ASP A 264 -5.79 -7.29 6.08
CA ASP A 264 -4.96 -6.88 4.94
C ASP A 264 -4.31 -5.48 5.05
N SER A 265 -4.31 -4.86 6.24
CA SER A 265 -3.79 -3.49 6.45
C SER A 265 -2.31 -3.41 6.85
N VAL A 266 -1.73 -4.51 7.32
CA VAL A 266 -0.32 -4.59 7.76
C VAL A 266 0.35 -5.76 7.06
N ARG A 267 1.54 -5.51 6.53
CA ARG A 267 2.31 -6.54 5.87
C ARG A 267 3.10 -7.39 6.85
N VAL A 268 3.29 -8.64 6.46
CA VAL A 268 4.12 -9.61 7.17
C VAL A 268 5.32 -9.94 6.30
N SER A 269 6.52 -9.80 6.83
CA SER A 269 7.76 -10.03 6.09
C SER A 269 8.87 -10.54 7.01
N ARG A 270 9.86 -11.19 6.42
CA ARG A 270 11.14 -11.55 7.07
C ARG A 270 12.27 -10.57 6.76
N LEU A 271 11.96 -9.52 6.04
CA LEU A 271 12.89 -8.48 5.64
C LEU A 271 12.28 -7.12 5.91
N LEU A 272 13.06 -6.21 6.50
CA LEU A 272 12.68 -4.80 6.66
C LEU A 272 13.86 -3.94 6.22
N ASP A 273 13.60 -2.93 5.38
CA ASP A 273 14.59 -1.90 5.11
C ASP A 273 14.41 -0.74 6.07
N VAL A 274 15.49 -0.30 6.65
CA VAL A 274 15.46 0.66 7.74
C VAL A 274 16.52 1.76 7.59
N ARG A 275 16.24 2.92 8.17
CA ARG A 275 17.27 3.85 8.60
C ARG A 275 17.66 3.47 10.02
N LEU A 276 18.86 2.97 10.21
CA LEU A 276 19.40 2.54 11.49
C LEU A 276 20.34 3.60 12.05
N SER A 277 20.16 3.98 13.31
CA SER A 277 21.03 4.92 14.04
C SER A 277 21.63 4.23 15.26
N CYS A 278 22.92 4.38 15.48
CA CYS A 278 23.61 3.98 16.68
C CYS A 278 23.57 5.13 17.71
N LEU A 279 23.32 4.82 18.99
CA LEU A 279 23.36 5.80 20.07
C LEU A 279 24.75 6.42 20.19
N ARG A 280 24.81 7.73 20.50
CA ARG A 280 26.09 8.47 20.65
C ARG A 280 26.92 8.00 21.84
N ASP A 281 26.25 7.60 22.90
CA ASP A 281 26.80 7.12 24.16
C ASP A 281 26.96 5.60 24.21
N SER A 282 26.70 4.90 23.09
CA SER A 282 26.98 3.47 22.98
C SER A 282 28.50 3.22 22.93
N GLU A 283 28.95 2.26 23.71
CA GLU A 283 30.34 1.80 23.65
C GLU A 283 30.57 0.82 22.48
N ARG A 284 29.51 0.48 21.73
CA ARG A 284 29.55 -0.57 20.72
C ARG A 284 29.30 -0.04 19.31
N THR A 285 30.03 -0.59 18.39
CA THR A 285 29.82 -0.45 16.94
C THR A 285 28.93 -1.57 16.44
N VAL A 286 27.99 -1.26 15.55
CA VAL A 286 27.16 -2.26 14.88
C VAL A 286 27.86 -2.70 13.59
N GLU A 287 28.41 -3.90 13.57
CA GLU A 287 29.07 -4.46 12.39
C GLU A 287 28.07 -5.09 11.42
N ASN A 288 28.44 -5.12 10.14
CA ASN A 288 27.64 -5.83 9.13
C ASN A 288 27.58 -7.34 9.44
N GLY A 289 26.35 -7.84 9.58
CA GLY A 289 26.10 -9.23 9.95
C GLY A 289 25.83 -9.45 11.43
N SER A 290 25.96 -8.43 12.28
CA SER A 290 25.64 -8.49 13.71
C SER A 290 24.22 -9.01 13.95
N ARG A 291 24.07 -9.80 15.02
CA ARG A 291 22.76 -10.22 15.52
C ARG A 291 22.33 -9.28 16.64
N VAL A 292 21.10 -8.81 16.57
CA VAL A 292 20.51 -7.88 17.55
C VAL A 292 19.11 -8.32 17.94
N HIS A 293 18.67 -7.92 19.11
CA HIS A 293 17.26 -7.96 19.45
C HIS A 293 16.58 -6.73 18.86
N PHE A 294 15.66 -6.96 17.94
CA PHE A 294 14.76 -5.96 17.36
C PHE A 294 13.51 -5.86 18.23
N CYS A 295 13.28 -4.69 18.81
CA CYS A 295 12.13 -4.39 19.64
C CYS A 295 11.21 -3.41 18.91
N HIS A 296 9.98 -3.85 18.62
CA HIS A 296 8.98 -3.09 17.89
C HIS A 296 7.59 -3.35 18.45
N GLY A 297 6.84 -2.30 18.81
CA GLY A 297 5.60 -2.45 19.56
C GLY A 297 5.80 -3.27 20.82
N THR A 298 5.08 -4.38 20.95
CA THR A 298 5.23 -5.31 22.08
C THR A 298 6.13 -6.50 21.78
N ALA A 299 6.62 -6.61 20.53
CA ALA A 299 7.46 -7.70 20.06
C ALA A 299 8.94 -7.49 20.35
N ALA A 300 9.66 -8.60 20.61
CA ALA A 300 11.11 -8.65 20.61
C ALA A 300 11.55 -9.87 19.78
N ARG A 301 12.18 -9.64 18.65
CA ARG A 301 12.62 -10.68 17.69
C ARG A 301 14.12 -10.60 17.43
N LEU A 302 14.74 -11.70 17.08
CA LEU A 302 16.13 -11.70 16.65
C LEU A 302 16.25 -11.29 15.18
N ALA A 303 17.10 -10.30 14.90
CA ALA A 303 17.40 -9.85 13.56
C ALA A 303 18.90 -9.92 13.27
N LYS A 304 19.24 -10.22 12.01
CA LYS A 304 20.56 -10.01 11.46
C LYS A 304 20.60 -8.66 10.76
N VAL A 305 21.53 -7.79 11.15
CA VAL A 305 21.74 -6.48 10.52
C VAL A 305 22.59 -6.65 9.27
N VAL A 306 22.11 -6.18 8.12
CA VAL A 306 22.90 -6.09 6.89
C VAL A 306 22.98 -4.61 6.52
N LEU A 307 24.15 -4.01 6.77
CA LEU A 307 24.42 -2.63 6.38
C LEU A 307 24.55 -2.55 4.86
N LEU A 308 23.81 -1.61 4.23
CA LEU A 308 23.71 -1.53 2.77
C LEU A 308 24.75 -0.61 2.14
N ASP A 309 25.28 0.36 2.90
CA ASP A 309 26.15 1.43 2.43
C ASP A 309 27.54 1.45 3.08
N ARG A 310 27.80 0.60 4.09
CA ARG A 310 29.05 0.56 4.87
C ARG A 310 29.27 -0.80 5.54
N ASP A 311 30.44 -1.01 6.15
CA ASP A 311 30.76 -2.26 6.84
C ASP A 311 30.48 -2.22 8.34
N ALA A 312 30.53 -1.04 8.93
CA ALA A 312 30.27 -0.81 10.36
C ALA A 312 29.56 0.52 10.57
N LEU A 313 28.81 0.60 11.65
CA LEU A 313 28.08 1.78 12.09
C LEU A 313 28.58 2.16 13.48
N ALA A 314 29.35 3.23 13.56
CA ALA A 314 29.92 3.72 14.81
C ALA A 314 28.89 4.48 15.67
N PRO A 315 29.15 4.68 16.97
CA PRO A 315 28.31 5.50 17.84
C PRO A 315 28.05 6.90 17.28
N GLY A 316 26.78 7.31 17.30
CA GLY A 316 26.31 8.59 16.76
C GLY A 316 26.08 8.63 15.25
N GLU A 317 26.39 7.57 14.52
CA GLU A 317 26.18 7.47 13.09
C GLU A 317 24.82 6.85 12.73
N SER A 318 24.43 7.02 11.46
CA SER A 318 23.24 6.40 10.86
C SER A 318 23.55 5.81 9.49
N ALA A 319 22.91 4.68 9.16
CA ALA A 319 23.12 3.95 7.91
C ALA A 319 21.79 3.40 7.37
N TYR A 320 21.75 3.10 6.07
CA TYR A 320 20.70 2.24 5.52
C TYR A 320 21.07 0.78 5.80
N ALA A 321 20.09 0.04 6.33
CA ALA A 321 20.28 -1.37 6.64
C ALA A 321 19.05 -2.18 6.25
N GLN A 322 19.26 -3.45 5.94
CA GLN A 322 18.20 -4.45 5.84
C GLN A 322 18.26 -5.35 7.06
N LEU A 323 17.19 -5.36 7.85
CA LEU A 323 17.02 -6.30 8.95
C LEU A 323 16.46 -7.61 8.41
N ARG A 324 17.11 -8.73 8.72
CA ARG A 324 16.72 -10.06 8.24
C ARG A 324 16.36 -10.95 9.43
N PHE A 325 15.16 -11.49 9.37
CA PHE A 325 14.56 -12.30 10.42
C PHE A 325 14.45 -13.76 10.01
N THR A 326 14.44 -14.66 11.00
CA THR A 326 14.12 -16.08 10.82
C THR A 326 12.63 -16.34 10.93
N GLU A 327 11.91 -15.43 11.58
CA GLU A 327 10.46 -15.46 11.82
C GLU A 327 9.78 -14.34 11.05
N ASP A 328 8.48 -14.47 10.87
CA ASP A 328 7.66 -13.46 10.25
C ASP A 328 7.41 -12.29 11.23
N VAL A 329 7.50 -11.07 10.74
CA VAL A 329 7.33 -9.82 11.49
C VAL A 329 6.25 -8.98 10.82
N ALA A 330 5.29 -8.52 11.62
CA ALA A 330 4.28 -7.58 11.19
C ALA A 330 4.72 -6.16 11.53
N ALA A 331 4.91 -5.32 10.52
CA ALA A 331 5.36 -3.94 10.69
C ALA A 331 4.86 -3.06 9.53
N LYS A 332 4.89 -1.75 9.71
CA LYS A 332 4.55 -0.76 8.67
C LYS A 332 5.71 0.19 8.40
N CYS A 333 5.74 0.68 7.17
CA CYS A 333 6.61 1.82 6.83
C CYS A 333 6.30 3.01 7.76
N GLY A 334 7.35 3.64 8.29
CA GLY A 334 7.25 4.72 9.26
C GLY A 334 7.28 4.28 10.73
N ASP A 335 7.15 2.99 11.03
CA ASP A 335 7.28 2.48 12.39
C ASP A 335 8.68 2.68 12.93
N ARG A 336 8.76 2.97 14.22
CA ARG A 336 10.03 3.09 14.94
C ARG A 336 10.33 1.83 15.73
N PHE A 337 11.61 1.55 15.87
CA PHE A 337 12.10 0.38 16.58
C PHE A 337 13.37 0.70 17.37
N VAL A 338 13.66 -0.17 18.31
CA VAL A 338 14.89 -0.14 19.11
C VAL A 338 15.66 -1.43 18.87
N ILE A 339 16.98 -1.34 18.75
CA ILE A 339 17.86 -2.52 18.73
C ILE A 339 18.65 -2.61 20.03
N ARG A 340 18.72 -3.84 20.54
CA ARG A 340 19.57 -4.17 21.69
C ARG A 340 20.62 -5.20 21.30
N PHE A 341 21.79 -5.08 21.88
CA PHE A 341 22.86 -6.02 21.65
C PHE A 341 22.48 -7.42 22.08
N TYR A 342 23.03 -8.44 21.44
CA TYR A 342 22.61 -9.81 21.67
C TYR A 342 22.97 -10.29 23.10
N SER A 343 24.21 -10.03 23.54
CA SER A 343 24.70 -10.35 24.89
C SER A 343 25.96 -9.55 25.20
N PRO A 344 26.03 -8.80 26.32
CA PRO A 344 24.93 -8.50 27.24
C PRO A 344 23.80 -7.68 26.61
N LEU A 345 22.60 -7.71 27.20
CA LEU A 345 21.43 -6.97 26.71
C LEU A 345 21.59 -5.47 27.01
N GLU A 346 22.05 -4.72 26.04
CA GLU A 346 22.27 -3.27 26.10
C GLU A 346 21.56 -2.59 24.92
N THR A 347 20.93 -1.45 25.15
CA THR A 347 20.33 -0.65 24.07
C THR A 347 21.44 0.05 23.30
N ILE A 348 21.62 -0.29 22.02
CA ILE A 348 22.71 0.23 21.18
C ILE A 348 22.22 1.18 20.10
N GLY A 349 20.94 1.21 19.79
CA GLY A 349 20.40 2.04 18.74
C GLY A 349 18.95 1.74 18.41
N GLY A 350 18.51 2.23 17.27
CA GLY A 350 17.18 2.06 16.76
C GLY A 350 16.99 2.80 15.44
N GLY A 351 15.77 2.99 15.02
CA GLY A 351 15.53 3.69 13.77
C GLY A 351 14.10 3.70 13.32
N ILE A 352 13.95 3.89 12.01
CA ILE A 352 12.65 3.95 11.33
C ILE A 352 12.62 2.95 10.19
N ILE A 353 11.48 2.29 10.00
CA ILE A 353 11.24 1.36 8.90
C ILE A 353 10.90 2.16 7.63
N LEU A 354 11.66 1.93 6.57
CA LEU A 354 11.50 2.60 5.27
C LEU A 354 10.77 1.73 4.25
N ASP A 355 10.89 0.39 4.37
CA ASP A 355 10.11 -0.58 3.61
C ASP A 355 9.77 -1.79 4.49
N ASP A 356 8.50 -2.13 4.52
CA ASP A 356 7.95 -3.20 5.36
C ASP A 356 7.92 -4.58 4.69
N ALA A 357 8.14 -4.65 3.38
CA ALA A 357 8.22 -5.89 2.61
C ALA A 357 9.17 -5.78 1.41
N PRO A 358 10.46 -5.44 1.64
CA PRO A 358 11.42 -5.28 0.56
C PRO A 358 11.84 -6.64 -0.02
N ALA A 359 12.38 -6.60 -1.24
CA ALA A 359 13.17 -7.69 -1.76
C ALA A 359 14.54 -7.78 -1.04
N ARG A 360 15.23 -8.90 -1.18
CA ARG A 360 16.59 -9.04 -0.67
C ARG A 360 17.55 -8.21 -1.51
N HIS A 361 18.23 -7.25 -0.89
CA HIS A 361 19.17 -6.36 -1.56
C HIS A 361 20.61 -6.87 -1.54
N LYS A 362 21.36 -6.46 -2.57
CA LYS A 362 22.83 -6.49 -2.56
C LYS A 362 23.33 -5.23 -1.85
N ARG A 363 24.49 -5.35 -1.22
CA ARG A 363 25.16 -4.20 -0.61
C ARG A 363 25.74 -3.28 -1.69
N ASN A 364 25.82 -2.00 -1.39
CA ASN A 364 26.36 -0.95 -2.24
C ASN A 364 25.63 -0.82 -3.61
N ASP A 365 24.36 -1.22 -3.66
CA ASP A 365 23.51 -1.01 -4.84
C ASP A 365 23.01 0.43 -4.85
N ALA A 366 23.53 1.23 -5.77
CA ALA A 366 23.22 2.66 -5.87
C ALA A 366 21.71 2.93 -6.11
N ALA A 367 21.03 2.06 -6.87
CA ALA A 367 19.59 2.22 -7.11
C ALA A 367 18.79 1.99 -5.82
N VAL A 368 19.15 0.97 -5.04
CA VAL A 368 18.52 0.70 -3.74
C VAL A 368 18.76 1.86 -2.77
N LEU A 369 20.00 2.33 -2.65
CA LEU A 369 20.34 3.45 -1.75
C LEU A 369 19.59 4.73 -2.12
N SER A 370 19.51 5.06 -3.42
CA SER A 370 18.73 6.19 -3.91
C SER A 370 17.24 6.04 -3.59
N ALA A 371 16.69 4.84 -3.79
CA ALA A 371 15.30 4.57 -3.46
C ALA A 371 14.99 4.72 -1.97
N LEU A 372 15.89 4.29 -1.08
CA LEU A 372 15.76 4.46 0.36
C LEU A 372 15.89 5.93 0.78
N ALA A 373 16.76 6.70 0.12
CA ALA A 373 16.91 8.13 0.36
C ALA A 373 15.61 8.91 0.03
N VAL A 374 14.94 8.56 -1.07
CA VAL A 374 13.63 9.13 -1.42
C VAL A 374 12.57 8.78 -0.37
N ARG A 375 12.54 7.53 0.11
CA ARG A 375 11.59 7.12 1.17
C ARG A 375 11.82 7.86 2.48
N GLU A 376 13.07 8.13 2.84
CA GLU A 376 13.43 8.85 4.06
C GLU A 376 13.13 10.35 3.96
N ASN A 377 13.64 11.01 2.92
CA ASN A 377 13.72 12.47 2.82
C ASN A 377 12.92 13.07 1.66
N GLY A 378 12.37 12.23 0.77
CA GLY A 378 11.62 12.69 -0.39
C GLY A 378 10.34 13.44 -0.03
N SER A 379 9.95 14.34 -0.90
CA SER A 379 8.64 15.01 -0.83
C SER A 379 7.48 14.01 -0.90
N GLY A 380 6.28 14.46 -0.60
CA GLY A 380 5.07 13.64 -0.77
C GLY A 380 4.95 13.10 -2.20
N ALA A 381 5.12 13.98 -3.19
CA ALA A 381 5.05 13.63 -4.61
C ALA A 381 6.10 12.59 -5.01
N GLU A 382 7.37 12.77 -4.61
CA GLU A 382 8.44 11.80 -4.90
C GLU A 382 8.16 10.41 -4.31
N ARG A 383 7.64 10.33 -3.09
CA ARG A 383 7.26 9.06 -2.46
C ARG A 383 6.07 8.39 -3.16
N VAL A 384 5.08 9.17 -3.61
CA VAL A 384 3.94 8.67 -4.40
C VAL A 384 4.42 8.16 -5.75
N LEU A 385 5.27 8.93 -6.44
CA LEU A 385 5.85 8.52 -7.73
C LEU A 385 6.67 7.23 -7.61
N GLN A 386 7.47 7.10 -6.56
CA GLN A 386 8.22 5.87 -6.29
C GLN A 386 7.29 4.68 -6.03
N ALA A 387 6.21 4.87 -5.26
CA ALA A 387 5.22 3.81 -5.01
C ALA A 387 4.50 3.39 -6.28
N LEU A 388 4.14 4.33 -7.17
CA LEU A 388 3.57 4.06 -8.49
C LEU A 388 4.55 3.27 -9.38
N THR A 389 5.82 3.69 -9.42
CA THR A 389 6.87 3.01 -10.18
C THR A 389 7.07 1.57 -9.72
N ALA A 390 7.06 1.33 -8.40
CA ALA A 390 7.20 -0.02 -7.83
C ALA A 390 5.99 -0.94 -8.08
N LEU A 391 4.82 -0.38 -8.41
CA LEU A 391 3.60 -1.13 -8.73
C LEU A 391 3.47 -1.45 -10.22
N ASP A 392 4.41 -0.98 -11.04
CA ASP A 392 4.46 -1.23 -12.49
C ASP A 392 3.10 -0.97 -13.16
N THR A 393 2.56 -1.96 -13.84
CA THR A 393 1.29 -1.91 -14.59
C THR A 393 0.05 -2.29 -13.77
N ALA A 394 0.16 -2.36 -12.43
CA ALA A 394 -0.94 -2.80 -11.56
C ALA A 394 -2.13 -1.81 -11.49
N LEU A 395 -1.95 -0.56 -11.91
CA LEU A 395 -2.96 0.50 -11.90
C LEU A 395 -3.66 0.64 -10.53
N PRO A 396 -2.94 1.01 -9.45
CA PRO A 396 -3.53 1.17 -8.13
C PRO A 396 -4.54 2.32 -8.09
N SER A 397 -5.51 2.20 -7.16
CA SER A 397 -6.38 3.32 -6.78
C SER A 397 -5.68 4.25 -5.79
N ALA A 398 -6.23 5.45 -5.57
CA ALA A 398 -5.78 6.37 -4.54
C ALA A 398 -5.82 5.72 -3.15
N ALA A 399 -6.87 4.98 -2.81
CA ALA A 399 -6.99 4.25 -1.55
C ALA A 399 -5.88 3.19 -1.38
N GLN A 400 -5.55 2.44 -2.43
CA GLN A 400 -4.48 1.44 -2.40
C GLN A 400 -3.09 2.08 -2.23
N LEU A 401 -2.85 3.23 -2.86
CA LEU A 401 -1.61 3.99 -2.69
C LEU A 401 -1.52 4.59 -1.28
N ALA A 402 -2.61 5.16 -0.77
CA ALA A 402 -2.68 5.72 0.57
C ALA A 402 -2.40 4.66 1.64
N ALA A 403 -3.04 3.49 1.53
CA ALA A 403 -2.78 2.34 2.41
C ALA A 403 -1.31 1.90 2.35
N ARG A 404 -0.72 1.82 1.13
CA ARG A 404 0.69 1.44 0.96
C ARG A 404 1.66 2.43 1.58
N LEU A 405 1.33 3.72 1.52
CA LEU A 405 2.17 4.81 2.06
C LEU A 405 1.87 5.13 3.53
N GLY A 406 0.86 4.48 4.14
CA GLY A 406 0.42 4.77 5.51
C GLY A 406 -0.18 6.18 5.65
N LEU A 407 -0.79 6.70 4.60
CA LEU A 407 -1.38 8.04 4.54
C LEU A 407 -2.91 7.97 4.49
N GLU A 408 -3.55 9.06 4.88
CA GLU A 408 -4.98 9.27 4.56
C GLU A 408 -5.12 9.65 3.08
N GLU A 409 -6.19 9.17 2.43
CA GLU A 409 -6.45 9.45 1.01
C GLU A 409 -6.56 10.96 0.72
N THR A 410 -7.11 11.72 1.67
CA THR A 410 -7.20 13.19 1.59
C THR A 410 -5.85 13.91 1.54
N ARG A 411 -4.80 13.28 2.08
CA ARG A 411 -3.43 13.81 2.00
C ARG A 411 -2.71 13.38 0.74
N LEU A 412 -3.12 12.28 0.13
CA LEU A 412 -2.54 11.78 -1.11
C LEU A 412 -3.05 12.55 -2.33
N ALA A 413 -4.30 13.02 -2.31
CA ALA A 413 -4.93 13.67 -3.46
C ALA A 413 -4.13 14.85 -4.04
N PRO A 414 -3.66 15.83 -3.26
CA PRO A 414 -2.87 16.94 -3.79
C PRO A 414 -1.57 16.49 -4.48
N GLU A 415 -0.93 15.45 -3.95
CA GLU A 415 0.32 14.92 -4.50
C GLU A 415 0.09 14.21 -5.84
N LEU A 416 -1.01 13.44 -5.94
CA LEU A 416 -1.43 12.80 -7.20
C LEU A 416 -1.80 13.85 -8.25
N ASP A 417 -2.56 14.87 -7.87
CA ASP A 417 -2.95 15.95 -8.78
C ASP A 417 -1.71 16.69 -9.31
N ALA A 418 -0.71 16.95 -8.47
CA ALA A 418 0.55 17.55 -8.88
C ALA A 418 1.30 16.67 -9.88
N LEU A 419 1.42 15.35 -9.62
CA LEU A 419 2.08 14.41 -10.52
C LEU A 419 1.37 14.29 -11.87
N LEU A 420 0.04 14.31 -11.89
CA LEU A 420 -0.76 14.33 -13.12
C LEU A 420 -0.56 15.63 -13.91
N ALA A 421 -0.55 16.78 -13.22
CA ALA A 421 -0.36 18.09 -13.84
C ALA A 421 1.04 18.26 -14.44
N HIS A 422 2.08 17.68 -13.81
CA HIS A 422 3.45 17.68 -14.32
C HIS A 422 3.73 16.58 -15.35
N GLY A 423 2.76 15.69 -15.62
CA GLY A 423 2.93 14.59 -16.57
C GLY A 423 3.84 13.46 -16.07
N GLU A 424 4.13 13.41 -14.76
CA GLU A 424 4.93 12.35 -14.13
C GLU A 424 4.10 11.10 -13.82
N ALA A 425 2.78 11.25 -13.78
CA ALA A 425 1.82 10.15 -13.70
C ALA A 425 0.71 10.30 -14.73
N ALA A 426 0.05 9.20 -15.07
CA ALA A 426 -1.12 9.15 -15.94
C ALA A 426 -2.27 8.39 -15.27
N ALA A 427 -3.50 8.68 -15.70
CA ALA A 427 -4.70 7.96 -15.27
C ALA A 427 -5.37 7.24 -16.47
N PRO A 428 -4.94 6.01 -16.79
CA PRO A 428 -5.52 5.24 -17.91
C PRO A 428 -7.00 4.91 -17.73
N LEU A 429 -7.44 4.72 -16.49
CA LEU A 429 -8.82 4.51 -16.07
C LEU A 429 -9.20 5.54 -14.99
N PRO A 430 -10.49 5.85 -14.82
CA PRO A 430 -10.97 6.72 -13.75
C PRO A 430 -10.50 6.22 -12.37
N GLY A 431 -9.78 7.07 -11.62
CA GLY A 431 -9.27 6.74 -10.29
C GLY A 431 -8.18 5.66 -10.25
N ARG A 432 -7.52 5.36 -11.37
CA ARG A 432 -6.42 4.40 -11.48
C ARG A 432 -5.18 5.05 -12.08
N PHE A 433 -4.05 4.88 -11.45
CA PHE A 433 -2.84 5.65 -11.73
C PHE A 433 -1.65 4.77 -12.14
N ILE A 434 -0.75 5.34 -12.93
CA ILE A 434 0.52 4.73 -13.34
C ILE A 434 1.59 5.82 -13.43
N ALA A 435 2.84 5.51 -13.07
CA ALA A 435 3.96 6.41 -13.32
C ALA A 435 4.25 6.50 -14.83
N SER A 436 4.49 7.71 -15.35
CA SER A 436 4.75 7.93 -16.77
C SER A 436 5.99 7.16 -17.27
N VAL A 437 7.02 7.05 -16.44
CA VAL A 437 8.22 6.24 -16.75
C VAL A 437 7.88 4.76 -16.99
N MET A 438 6.91 4.21 -16.28
CA MET A 438 6.46 2.83 -16.49
C MET A 438 5.60 2.69 -17.73
N LEU A 439 4.82 3.72 -18.05
CA LEU A 439 4.05 3.79 -19.31
C LEU A 439 4.98 3.86 -20.52
N ASP A 440 6.04 4.65 -20.45
CA ASP A 440 7.06 4.74 -21.50
C ASP A 440 7.82 3.42 -21.68
N ALA A 441 8.19 2.76 -20.59
CA ALA A 441 8.82 1.44 -20.63
C ALA A 441 7.88 0.38 -21.23
N LEU A 442 6.59 0.44 -20.92
CA LEU A 442 5.57 -0.43 -21.50
C LEU A 442 5.41 -0.14 -23.01
N TRP A 443 5.40 1.15 -23.40
CA TRP A 443 5.35 1.55 -24.80
C TRP A 443 6.55 0.99 -25.57
N ALA A 444 7.77 1.17 -25.10
CA ALA A 444 8.97 0.66 -25.75
C ALA A 444 8.91 -0.86 -25.98
N ARG A 445 8.38 -1.62 -25.02
CA ARG A 445 8.15 -3.07 -25.17
C ARG A 445 7.08 -3.38 -26.21
N CYS A 446 5.99 -2.62 -26.23
CA CYS A 446 4.90 -2.76 -27.20
C CYS A 446 5.38 -2.47 -28.62
N GLU A 447 6.09 -1.37 -28.80
CA GLU A 447 6.66 -0.94 -30.09
C GLU A 447 7.65 -1.98 -30.65
N ALA A 448 8.58 -2.46 -29.82
CA ALA A 448 9.52 -3.50 -30.23
C ALA A 448 8.82 -4.80 -30.65
N LEU A 449 7.79 -5.23 -29.89
CA LEU A 449 6.99 -6.41 -30.20
C LEU A 449 6.24 -6.27 -31.53
N LEU A 450 5.61 -5.12 -31.75
CA LEU A 450 4.85 -4.86 -32.97
C LEU A 450 5.77 -4.69 -34.18
N THR A 451 6.93 -4.05 -34.02
CA THR A 451 7.95 -3.93 -35.08
C THR A 451 8.43 -5.32 -35.54
N ASP A 452 8.76 -6.21 -34.60
CA ASP A 452 9.14 -7.59 -34.91
C ASP A 452 7.99 -8.37 -35.57
N TYR A 453 6.75 -8.18 -35.05
CA TYR A 453 5.57 -8.82 -35.64
C TYR A 453 5.33 -8.37 -37.08
N HIS A 454 5.39 -7.08 -37.37
CA HIS A 454 5.20 -6.51 -38.69
C HIS A 454 6.29 -6.94 -39.66
N ALA A 455 7.55 -7.04 -39.21
CA ALA A 455 8.65 -7.55 -40.01
C ALA A 455 8.43 -9.02 -40.41
N LYS A 456 7.93 -9.85 -39.52
CA LYS A 456 7.64 -11.28 -39.78
C LYS A 456 6.33 -11.49 -40.55
N ASN A 457 5.39 -10.56 -40.46
CA ASN A 457 4.06 -10.66 -41.06
C ASN A 457 3.68 -9.41 -41.87
N PRO A 458 4.41 -9.09 -42.94
CA PRO A 458 4.27 -7.82 -43.66
C PRO A 458 2.91 -7.62 -44.34
N LEU A 459 2.15 -8.71 -44.56
CA LEU A 459 0.81 -8.68 -45.14
C LEU A 459 -0.32 -8.64 -44.10
N HIS A 460 -0.01 -8.80 -42.80
CA HIS A 460 -1.02 -8.70 -41.76
C HIS A 460 -1.25 -7.24 -41.34
N VAL A 461 -2.49 -6.81 -41.31
CA VAL A 461 -2.88 -5.44 -40.90
C VAL A 461 -2.59 -5.11 -39.45
N GLY A 462 -2.24 -6.11 -38.61
CA GLY A 462 -1.91 -6.00 -37.22
C GLY A 462 -2.03 -7.32 -36.49
N ILE A 463 -1.58 -7.33 -35.22
CA ILE A 463 -1.68 -8.45 -34.30
C ILE A 463 -3.08 -8.48 -33.64
N ARG A 464 -3.62 -9.67 -33.36
CA ARG A 464 -4.90 -9.81 -32.64
C ARG A 464 -4.81 -9.28 -31.23
N ALA A 465 -5.85 -8.61 -30.74
CA ALA A 465 -5.87 -7.99 -29.41
C ALA A 465 -5.55 -9.00 -28.29
N ALA A 466 -6.14 -10.19 -28.34
CA ALA A 466 -5.89 -11.25 -27.36
C ALA A 466 -4.42 -11.70 -27.35
N GLU A 467 -3.81 -11.83 -28.53
CA GLU A 467 -2.40 -12.22 -28.67
C GLU A 467 -1.45 -11.13 -28.16
N LEU A 468 -1.73 -9.86 -28.48
CA LEU A 468 -0.94 -8.74 -27.96
C LEU A 468 -1.01 -8.67 -26.44
N ARG A 469 -2.20 -8.81 -25.85
CA ARG A 469 -2.36 -8.87 -24.40
C ARG A 469 -1.53 -9.98 -23.76
N GLN A 470 -1.63 -11.20 -24.29
CA GLN A 470 -0.90 -12.36 -23.77
C GLN A 470 0.62 -12.16 -23.83
N ARG A 471 1.14 -11.53 -24.89
CA ARG A 471 2.58 -11.31 -25.06
C ARG A 471 3.11 -10.15 -24.23
N LEU A 472 2.31 -9.09 -24.04
CA LEU A 472 2.74 -7.86 -23.38
C LEU A 472 2.48 -7.87 -21.86
N PHE A 473 1.37 -8.47 -21.42
CA PHE A 473 0.92 -8.49 -20.03
C PHE A 473 0.83 -9.91 -19.49
N ARG A 474 1.71 -10.27 -18.53
CA ARG A 474 1.73 -11.65 -17.98
C ARG A 474 0.73 -11.90 -16.86
N ALA A 475 0.39 -10.87 -16.07
CA ALA A 475 -0.43 -10.99 -14.85
C ALA A 475 -1.33 -9.77 -14.61
N VAL A 476 -1.72 -9.08 -15.68
CA VAL A 476 -2.59 -7.91 -15.62
C VAL A 476 -4.00 -8.32 -16.02
N GLU A 477 -5.01 -7.87 -15.29
CA GLU A 477 -6.42 -8.10 -15.64
C GLU A 477 -6.73 -7.55 -17.02
N PRO A 478 -7.56 -8.26 -17.83
CA PRO A 478 -7.86 -7.87 -19.20
C PRO A 478 -8.34 -6.42 -19.37
N GLU A 479 -9.20 -5.95 -18.45
CA GLU A 479 -9.72 -4.58 -18.46
C GLU A 479 -8.61 -3.53 -18.32
N ARG A 480 -7.65 -3.78 -17.43
CA ARG A 480 -6.51 -2.87 -17.20
C ARG A 480 -5.55 -2.88 -18.39
N ALA A 481 -5.31 -4.06 -18.96
CA ALA A 481 -4.49 -4.20 -20.15
C ALA A 481 -5.11 -3.44 -21.35
N ASP A 482 -6.43 -3.57 -21.56
CA ASP A 482 -7.15 -2.88 -22.61
C ASP A 482 -7.15 -1.36 -22.41
N ALA A 483 -7.26 -0.88 -21.17
CA ALA A 483 -7.16 0.55 -20.85
C ALA A 483 -5.79 1.15 -21.21
N LEU A 484 -4.70 0.41 -20.91
CA LEU A 484 -3.34 0.83 -21.27
C LEU A 484 -3.14 0.86 -22.80
N LEU A 485 -3.63 -0.14 -23.51
CA LEU A 485 -3.59 -0.17 -24.99
C LEU A 485 -4.45 0.93 -25.60
N ALA A 486 -5.65 1.19 -25.03
CA ALA A 486 -6.52 2.28 -25.47
C ALA A 486 -5.88 3.66 -25.25
N LEU A 487 -5.05 3.82 -24.23
CA LEU A 487 -4.27 5.05 -24.01
C LEU A 487 -3.31 5.27 -25.18
N PHE A 488 -2.56 4.25 -25.61
CA PHE A 488 -1.65 4.35 -26.75
C PHE A 488 -2.39 4.62 -28.08
N VAL A 489 -3.63 4.15 -28.22
CA VAL A 489 -4.47 4.50 -29.37
C VAL A 489 -4.88 5.97 -29.33
N ARG A 490 -5.27 6.50 -28.15
CA ARG A 490 -5.61 7.93 -27.97
C ARG A 490 -4.41 8.85 -28.22
N GLU A 491 -3.22 8.42 -27.86
CA GLU A 491 -1.97 9.13 -28.12
C GLU A 491 -1.51 9.04 -29.59
N GLY A 492 -2.23 8.34 -30.44
CA GLY A 492 -1.88 8.17 -31.85
C GLY A 492 -0.66 7.29 -32.10
N LYS A 493 -0.21 6.53 -31.10
CA LYS A 493 0.90 5.58 -31.21
C LYS A 493 0.48 4.24 -31.83
N LEU A 494 -0.75 3.81 -31.51
CA LEU A 494 -1.36 2.59 -32.02
C LEU A 494 -2.62 2.90 -32.84
N ARG A 495 -2.88 2.01 -33.80
CA ARG A 495 -4.16 1.92 -34.52
C ARG A 495 -4.86 0.63 -34.09
N PHE A 496 -6.15 0.73 -33.75
CA PHE A 496 -7.00 -0.41 -33.45
C PHE A 496 -8.12 -0.50 -34.48
N ALA A 497 -8.17 -1.58 -35.24
CA ALA A 497 -9.22 -1.84 -36.22
C ALA A 497 -9.42 -3.36 -36.40
N ALA A 498 -10.67 -3.79 -36.54
CA ALA A 498 -11.03 -5.20 -36.75
C ALA A 498 -10.39 -6.15 -35.70
N GLU A 499 -10.45 -5.76 -34.43
CA GLU A 499 -9.88 -6.47 -33.26
C GLU A 499 -8.36 -6.71 -33.35
N ARG A 500 -7.64 -5.85 -34.07
CA ARG A 500 -6.19 -5.92 -34.25
C ARG A 500 -5.54 -4.59 -33.91
N TYR A 501 -4.35 -4.69 -33.33
CA TYR A 501 -3.48 -3.55 -33.04
C TYR A 501 -2.33 -3.52 -34.06
N ALA A 502 -1.99 -2.33 -34.52
CA ALA A 502 -0.80 -2.06 -35.34
C ALA A 502 -0.15 -0.75 -34.89
N LEU A 503 1.13 -0.56 -35.20
CA LEU A 503 1.76 0.75 -35.10
C LEU A 503 1.02 1.74 -36.02
N ALA A 504 0.88 2.99 -35.56
CA ALA A 504 0.05 3.98 -36.26
C ALA A 504 0.53 4.24 -37.71
N ASP A 505 1.84 4.24 -37.90
CA ASP A 505 2.51 4.47 -39.19
C ASP A 505 2.66 3.20 -40.06
N PHE A 506 2.32 2.04 -39.50
CA PHE A 506 2.45 0.78 -40.25
C PHE A 506 1.40 0.68 -41.35
N THR A 507 1.86 0.37 -42.55
CA THR A 507 1.03 0.03 -43.72
C THR A 507 1.47 -1.29 -44.32
N VAL A 508 0.49 -2.10 -44.77
CA VAL A 508 0.79 -3.35 -45.45
C VAL A 508 1.55 -3.02 -46.75
N ARG A 509 2.73 -3.61 -46.90
CA ARG A 509 3.57 -3.41 -48.10
C ARG A 509 3.57 -4.68 -48.92
N TYR A 510 3.12 -4.54 -50.18
CA TYR A 510 3.11 -5.62 -51.16
C TYR A 510 4.37 -5.56 -52.03
N THR A 511 4.97 -6.70 -52.29
CA THR A 511 5.99 -6.82 -53.36
C THR A 511 5.36 -6.57 -54.72
N ARG A 512 6.16 -6.34 -55.77
CA ARG A 512 5.66 -6.14 -57.13
C ARG A 512 4.75 -7.30 -57.58
N ARG A 513 5.12 -8.55 -57.24
CA ARG A 513 4.32 -9.75 -57.57
C ARG A 513 3.02 -9.77 -56.76
N GLN A 514 3.06 -9.50 -55.47
CA GLN A 514 1.88 -9.43 -54.60
C GLN A 514 0.93 -8.30 -55.03
N THR A 515 1.46 -7.17 -55.48
CA THR A 515 0.65 -6.07 -56.04
C THR A 515 -0.12 -6.50 -57.28
N ALA A 516 0.51 -7.28 -58.16
CA ALA A 516 -0.16 -7.84 -59.34
C ALA A 516 -1.25 -8.84 -58.93
N LEU A 517 -0.96 -9.78 -58.03
CA LEU A 517 -1.93 -10.75 -57.49
C LEU A 517 -3.09 -10.06 -56.78
N ARG A 518 -2.81 -8.98 -56.01
CA ARG A 518 -3.83 -8.17 -55.35
C ARG A 518 -4.79 -7.53 -56.36
N ALA A 519 -4.24 -6.91 -57.41
CA ALA A 519 -5.06 -6.28 -58.46
C ALA A 519 -5.95 -7.31 -59.18
N GLU A 520 -5.41 -8.48 -59.47
CA GLU A 520 -6.13 -9.58 -60.12
C GLU A 520 -7.23 -10.14 -59.21
N LEU A 521 -6.95 -10.42 -57.93
CA LEU A 521 -7.95 -10.88 -56.97
C LEU A 521 -9.09 -9.87 -56.81
N LEU A 522 -8.79 -8.58 -56.66
CA LEU A 522 -9.81 -7.55 -56.53
C LEU A 522 -10.66 -7.44 -57.79
N ALA A 523 -10.05 -7.53 -58.99
CA ALA A 523 -10.78 -7.53 -60.28
C ALA A 523 -11.72 -8.73 -60.40
N LEU A 524 -11.28 -9.93 -60.00
CA LEU A 524 -12.11 -11.14 -60.02
C LEU A 524 -13.33 -11.01 -59.07
N TYR A 525 -13.13 -10.54 -57.84
CA TYR A 525 -14.24 -10.36 -56.89
C TYR A 525 -15.16 -9.20 -57.25
N ARG A 526 -14.65 -8.12 -57.89
CA ARG A 526 -15.46 -7.03 -58.42
C ARG A 526 -16.32 -7.50 -59.60
N ALA A 527 -15.75 -8.31 -60.52
CA ALA A 527 -16.48 -8.86 -61.67
C ALA A 527 -17.54 -9.92 -61.25
N ALA A 528 -17.30 -10.63 -60.15
CA ALA A 528 -18.28 -11.57 -59.59
C ALA A 528 -19.53 -10.89 -59.05
N ASP A 529 -19.44 -9.58 -58.74
CA ASP A 529 -20.53 -8.74 -58.21
C ASP A 529 -21.29 -9.45 -57.05
N LEU A 530 -22.59 -9.49 -57.07
CA LEU A 530 -23.46 -10.15 -56.05
C LEU A 530 -23.56 -11.69 -56.22
N ARG A 531 -22.64 -12.30 -56.93
CA ARG A 531 -22.51 -13.77 -57.10
C ARG A 531 -21.24 -14.26 -56.45
N PRO A 532 -21.17 -14.35 -55.09
CA PRO A 532 -19.94 -14.67 -54.38
C PRO A 532 -19.42 -16.05 -54.78
N GLU A 533 -18.19 -16.12 -55.25
CA GLU A 533 -17.50 -17.36 -55.54
C GLU A 533 -16.72 -17.85 -54.32
N ARG A 534 -16.58 -19.18 -54.26
CA ARG A 534 -15.73 -19.80 -53.23
C ARG A 534 -14.26 -19.45 -53.42
N THR A 535 -13.57 -19.09 -52.37
CA THR A 535 -12.15 -18.68 -52.38
C THR A 535 -11.25 -19.76 -52.97
N ASP A 536 -11.55 -21.05 -52.74
CA ASP A 536 -10.82 -22.18 -53.34
C ASP A 536 -10.93 -22.23 -54.87
N ARG A 537 -12.09 -21.90 -55.44
CA ARG A 537 -12.28 -21.82 -56.92
C ARG A 537 -11.58 -20.60 -57.50
N VAL A 538 -11.61 -19.47 -56.82
CA VAL A 538 -10.89 -18.26 -57.27
C VAL A 538 -9.40 -18.51 -57.24
N LEU A 539 -8.86 -19.09 -56.15
CA LEU A 539 -7.43 -19.41 -56.02
C LEU A 539 -6.98 -20.49 -57.04
N ALA A 540 -7.87 -21.41 -57.49
CA ALA A 540 -7.55 -22.39 -58.51
C ALA A 540 -7.29 -21.79 -59.90
N ARG A 541 -7.69 -20.52 -60.15
CA ARG A 541 -7.41 -19.80 -61.41
C ARG A 541 -5.96 -19.34 -61.53
N PHE A 542 -5.22 -19.28 -60.39
CA PHE A 542 -3.81 -18.90 -60.37
C PHE A 542 -2.90 -20.11 -60.61
N ASP A 543 -1.76 -19.86 -61.25
CA ASP A 543 -0.73 -20.88 -61.44
C ASP A 543 -0.32 -21.51 -60.11
N ALA A 544 0.07 -22.79 -60.12
CA ALA A 544 0.44 -23.53 -58.91
C ALA A 544 1.55 -22.84 -58.08
N LYS A 545 2.50 -22.16 -58.77
CA LYS A 545 3.60 -21.39 -58.15
C LYS A 545 3.14 -20.11 -57.45
N ASP A 546 1.98 -19.54 -57.84
CA ASP A 546 1.45 -18.27 -57.33
C ASP A 546 0.33 -18.48 -56.33
N ARG A 547 -0.26 -19.69 -56.28
CA ARG A 547 -1.45 -19.98 -55.45
C ARG A 547 -1.25 -19.73 -53.98
N ALA A 548 -0.13 -20.16 -53.38
CA ALA A 548 0.17 -19.96 -51.97
C ALA A 548 0.39 -18.48 -51.63
N GLU A 549 0.92 -17.69 -52.59
CA GLU A 549 1.11 -16.26 -52.37
C GLU A 549 -0.19 -15.47 -52.59
N ALA A 550 -1.01 -15.87 -53.55
CA ALA A 550 -2.36 -15.35 -53.77
C ALA A 550 -3.27 -15.60 -52.53
N GLU A 551 -3.15 -16.76 -51.90
CA GLU A 551 -3.87 -17.06 -50.66
C GLU A 551 -3.47 -16.11 -49.52
N ARG A 552 -2.18 -15.82 -49.30
CA ARG A 552 -1.70 -14.83 -48.32
C ARG A 552 -2.17 -13.42 -48.62
N VAL A 553 -2.19 -13.03 -49.93
CA VAL A 553 -2.72 -11.73 -50.36
C VAL A 553 -4.23 -11.67 -50.14
N LEU A 554 -4.97 -12.74 -50.42
CA LEU A 554 -6.40 -12.84 -50.16
C LEU A 554 -6.72 -12.66 -48.67
N GLU A 555 -5.95 -13.30 -47.77
CA GLU A 555 -6.08 -13.12 -46.32
C GLU A 555 -5.81 -11.66 -45.91
N SER A 556 -4.81 -11.02 -46.52
CA SER A 556 -4.54 -9.59 -46.30
C SER A 556 -5.70 -8.70 -46.73
N LEU A 557 -6.30 -8.97 -47.88
CA LEU A 557 -7.47 -8.23 -48.40
C LEU A 557 -8.70 -8.38 -47.51
N LEU A 558 -8.93 -9.58 -46.96
CA LEU A 558 -10.00 -9.85 -46.00
C LEU A 558 -9.76 -9.12 -44.65
N THR A 559 -8.55 -9.20 -44.14
CA THR A 559 -8.20 -8.54 -42.86
C THR A 559 -8.10 -7.03 -43.02
N GLY A 560 -7.76 -6.52 -44.20
CA GLY A 560 -7.76 -5.10 -44.58
C GLY A 560 -9.15 -4.54 -44.90
N GLY A 561 -10.15 -5.39 -44.99
CA GLY A 561 -11.54 -4.99 -45.29
C GLY A 561 -11.78 -4.58 -46.75
N GLU A 562 -10.87 -4.89 -47.67
CA GLU A 562 -11.09 -4.70 -49.09
C GLU A 562 -11.99 -5.80 -49.68
N LEU A 563 -11.97 -6.96 -49.08
CA LEU A 563 -12.95 -8.03 -49.26
C LEU A 563 -13.69 -8.28 -47.94
N ILE A 564 -14.98 -8.55 -48.06
CA ILE A 564 -15.87 -8.80 -46.92
C ILE A 564 -16.22 -10.30 -46.89
N ALA A 565 -15.96 -10.98 -45.80
CA ALA A 565 -16.35 -12.38 -45.63
C ALA A 565 -17.86 -12.50 -45.42
N LEU A 566 -18.56 -13.15 -46.32
CA LEU A 566 -19.99 -13.47 -46.19
C LEU A 566 -20.21 -14.75 -45.39
N ALA A 567 -19.44 -15.79 -45.68
CA ALA A 567 -19.44 -17.10 -45.02
C ALA A 567 -18.03 -17.73 -45.10
N PRO A 568 -17.75 -18.84 -44.45
CA PRO A 568 -16.49 -19.55 -44.63
C PRO A 568 -16.18 -19.79 -46.12
N ARG A 569 -15.03 -19.26 -46.57
CA ARG A 569 -14.59 -19.36 -47.96
C ARG A 569 -15.49 -18.66 -49.00
N LEU A 570 -16.33 -17.72 -48.62
CA LEU A 570 -17.14 -16.88 -49.52
C LEU A 570 -16.90 -15.40 -49.17
N CYS A 571 -16.49 -14.64 -50.17
CA CYS A 571 -16.15 -13.23 -50.00
C CYS A 571 -16.85 -12.37 -51.04
N LEU A 572 -17.04 -11.09 -50.69
CA LEU A 572 -17.60 -10.06 -51.55
C LEU A 572 -16.64 -8.87 -51.62
N HIS A 573 -16.55 -8.21 -52.76
CA HIS A 573 -15.80 -6.97 -52.89
C HIS A 573 -16.44 -5.87 -52.06
N ARG A 574 -15.62 -5.07 -51.35
CA ARG A 574 -16.10 -4.01 -50.46
C ARG A 574 -17.06 -3.03 -51.15
N GLU A 575 -16.77 -2.62 -52.38
CA GLU A 575 -17.65 -1.68 -53.11
C GLU A 575 -19.05 -2.26 -53.30
N VAL A 576 -19.13 -3.55 -53.68
CA VAL A 576 -20.41 -4.25 -53.85
C VAL A 576 -21.18 -4.34 -52.53
N TYR A 577 -20.46 -4.62 -51.41
CA TYR A 577 -21.06 -4.64 -50.09
C TYR A 577 -21.56 -3.24 -49.66
N VAL A 578 -20.79 -2.17 -49.96
CA VAL A 578 -21.20 -0.78 -49.68
C VAL A 578 -22.42 -0.38 -50.50
N CYS A 579 -22.49 -0.77 -51.75
CA CYS A 579 -23.67 -0.57 -52.60
C CYS A 579 -24.90 -1.29 -52.00
N ALA A 580 -24.75 -2.55 -51.56
CA ALA A 580 -25.84 -3.27 -50.92
C ALA A 580 -26.32 -2.56 -49.62
N CYS A 581 -25.39 -2.05 -48.79
CA CYS A 581 -25.74 -1.24 -47.62
C CYS A 581 -26.51 0.04 -48.01
N ALA A 582 -26.11 0.74 -49.06
CA ALA A 582 -26.76 1.95 -49.51
C ALA A 582 -28.21 1.69 -50.00
N LEU A 583 -28.42 0.59 -50.71
CA LEU A 583 -29.74 0.16 -51.17
C LEU A 583 -30.65 -0.19 -49.98
N VAL A 584 -30.13 -0.91 -48.97
CA VAL A 584 -30.88 -1.23 -47.75
C VAL A 584 -31.25 0.05 -47.00
N ARG A 585 -30.33 1.00 -46.90
CA ARG A 585 -30.56 2.30 -46.25
C ARG A 585 -31.67 3.09 -46.94
N ALA A 586 -31.63 3.13 -48.29
CA ALA A 586 -32.66 3.78 -49.09
C ALA A 586 -34.03 3.10 -48.90
N TYR A 587 -34.04 1.75 -48.89
CA TYR A 587 -35.29 1.01 -48.67
C TYR A 587 -35.94 1.31 -47.33
N PHE A 588 -35.17 1.39 -46.26
CA PHE A 588 -35.70 1.70 -44.90
C PHE A 588 -36.09 3.16 -44.73
N ALA A 589 -35.86 4.06 -45.70
CA ALA A 589 -36.41 5.40 -45.66
C ALA A 589 -37.93 5.39 -45.81
N ASP A 590 -38.48 4.44 -46.60
CA ASP A 590 -39.91 4.35 -46.91
C ASP A 590 -40.58 3.09 -46.29
N HIS A 591 -39.83 2.18 -45.71
CA HIS A 591 -40.35 0.89 -45.23
C HIS A 591 -39.79 0.56 -43.83
N GLU A 592 -40.63 0.08 -42.93
CA GLU A 592 -40.23 -0.29 -41.58
C GLU A 592 -39.55 -1.68 -41.48
N ALA A 593 -39.82 -2.55 -42.43
CA ALA A 593 -39.32 -3.91 -42.44
C ALA A 593 -38.93 -4.41 -43.81
N LEU A 594 -37.86 -5.24 -43.91
CA LEU A 594 -37.33 -5.80 -45.12
C LEU A 594 -37.48 -7.33 -45.10
N THR A 595 -38.12 -7.91 -46.11
CA THR A 595 -38.17 -9.38 -46.29
C THR A 595 -37.02 -9.84 -47.17
N LEU A 596 -36.65 -11.14 -47.08
CA LEU A 596 -35.62 -11.71 -47.94
C LEU A 596 -36.01 -11.60 -49.45
N ALA A 597 -37.29 -11.75 -49.77
CA ALA A 597 -37.79 -11.60 -51.16
C ALA A 597 -37.59 -10.17 -51.68
N ALA A 598 -38.03 -9.15 -50.90
CA ALA A 598 -37.81 -7.77 -51.25
C ALA A 598 -36.34 -7.40 -51.38
N PHE A 599 -35.47 -7.93 -50.49
CA PHE A 599 -34.04 -7.72 -50.57
C PHE A 599 -33.38 -8.37 -51.78
N ARG A 600 -33.82 -9.58 -52.16
CA ARG A 600 -33.41 -10.25 -53.41
C ARG A 600 -33.74 -9.41 -54.63
N ASP A 601 -34.96 -8.89 -54.67
CA ASP A 601 -35.45 -8.10 -55.81
C ASP A 601 -34.74 -6.74 -55.87
N LEU A 602 -34.50 -6.12 -54.73
CA LEU A 602 -33.71 -4.89 -54.59
C LEU A 602 -32.27 -5.03 -55.10
N LEU A 603 -31.64 -6.19 -54.84
CA LEU A 603 -30.28 -6.48 -55.30
C LEU A 603 -30.21 -7.06 -56.69
N GLY A 604 -31.32 -7.55 -57.30
CA GLY A 604 -31.35 -8.21 -58.60
C GLY A 604 -30.51 -9.50 -58.65
N THR A 605 -30.45 -10.28 -57.54
CA THR A 605 -29.57 -11.45 -57.40
C THR A 605 -30.35 -12.72 -57.05
N SER A 606 -29.65 -13.85 -56.86
CA SER A 606 -30.28 -15.09 -56.41
C SER A 606 -30.70 -15.04 -54.95
N ARG A 607 -31.67 -15.91 -54.58
CA ARG A 607 -32.14 -16.01 -53.19
C ARG A 607 -31.00 -16.35 -52.23
N ASP A 608 -30.09 -17.27 -52.62
CA ASP A 608 -28.98 -17.74 -51.80
C ASP A 608 -27.93 -16.64 -51.63
N SER A 609 -27.60 -15.88 -52.68
CA SER A 609 -26.70 -14.75 -52.59
C SER A 609 -27.28 -13.64 -51.71
N ALA A 610 -28.58 -13.32 -51.89
CA ALA A 610 -29.27 -12.33 -51.05
C ALA A 610 -29.27 -12.73 -49.58
N LEU A 611 -29.51 -14.01 -49.26
CA LEU A 611 -29.46 -14.52 -47.90
C LEU A 611 -28.09 -14.33 -47.25
N LEU A 612 -27.00 -14.71 -47.95
CA LEU A 612 -25.62 -14.57 -47.48
C LEU A 612 -25.24 -13.10 -47.18
N VAL A 613 -25.63 -12.18 -48.08
CA VAL A 613 -25.38 -10.76 -47.88
C VAL A 613 -26.19 -10.24 -46.69
N LEU A 614 -27.47 -10.64 -46.56
CA LEU A 614 -28.36 -10.22 -45.50
C LEU A 614 -27.87 -10.72 -44.11
N GLU A 615 -27.43 -11.98 -44.03
CA GLU A 615 -26.79 -12.51 -42.82
C GLU A 615 -25.49 -11.81 -42.45
N CYS A 616 -24.73 -11.35 -43.45
CA CYS A 616 -23.55 -10.52 -43.24
C CYS A 616 -23.92 -9.13 -42.70
N LEU A 617 -25.00 -8.52 -43.21
CA LEU A 617 -25.53 -7.26 -42.71
C LEU A 617 -26.04 -7.41 -41.25
N ASP A 618 -26.71 -8.52 -40.94
CA ASP A 618 -27.15 -8.84 -39.58
C ASP A 618 -25.94 -8.96 -38.61
N ARG A 619 -24.88 -9.69 -38.97
CA ARG A 619 -23.64 -9.83 -38.20
C ARG A 619 -22.90 -8.51 -37.95
N ASN A 620 -22.99 -7.59 -38.90
CA ASN A 620 -22.37 -6.27 -38.81
C ASN A 620 -23.29 -5.21 -38.20
N ASP A 621 -24.42 -5.61 -37.61
CA ASP A 621 -25.43 -4.73 -36.97
C ASP A 621 -25.96 -3.63 -37.91
N ARG A 622 -25.92 -3.90 -39.23
CA ARG A 622 -26.54 -3.05 -40.27
C ARG A 622 -28.04 -3.34 -40.37
N THR A 623 -28.43 -4.60 -40.20
CA THR A 623 -29.81 -5.03 -40.05
C THR A 623 -29.97 -5.91 -38.82
N ARG A 624 -31.21 -6.04 -38.31
CA ARG A 624 -31.56 -6.92 -37.20
C ARG A 624 -32.69 -7.84 -37.61
N ARG A 625 -32.48 -9.14 -37.41
CA ARG A 625 -33.48 -10.18 -37.72
C ARG A 625 -34.57 -10.25 -36.67
N GLU A 626 -35.84 -10.18 -37.10
CA GLU A 626 -37.02 -10.40 -36.28
C GLU A 626 -37.93 -11.41 -37.00
N GLY A 627 -37.80 -12.70 -36.69
CA GLY A 627 -38.47 -13.79 -37.43
C GLY A 627 -38.04 -13.86 -38.90
N ASP A 628 -38.97 -13.68 -39.83
CA ASP A 628 -38.69 -13.64 -41.28
C ASP A 628 -38.41 -12.24 -41.80
N LEU A 629 -38.50 -11.23 -40.95
CA LEU A 629 -38.28 -9.82 -41.31
C LEU A 629 -36.92 -9.34 -40.79
N ARG A 630 -36.44 -8.25 -41.38
CA ARG A 630 -35.29 -7.47 -40.85
C ARG A 630 -35.76 -6.03 -40.62
N ARG A 631 -35.21 -5.47 -39.53
CA ARG A 631 -35.36 -4.05 -39.20
C ARG A 631 -33.99 -3.36 -39.29
N PRO A 632 -33.94 -2.03 -39.30
CA PRO A 632 -32.71 -1.29 -39.26
C PRO A 632 -31.87 -1.68 -38.01
N GLY A 633 -30.58 -2.02 -38.22
CA GLY A 633 -29.59 -2.24 -37.17
C GLY A 633 -29.01 -0.93 -36.70
N ARG A 634 -28.32 -0.94 -35.56
CA ARG A 634 -27.73 0.26 -34.94
C ARG A 634 -26.72 0.97 -35.83
N ARG A 635 -26.01 0.19 -36.70
CA ARG A 635 -24.95 0.68 -37.56
C ARG A 635 -25.38 0.92 -39.02
N LEU A 636 -26.68 0.90 -39.30
CA LEU A 636 -27.15 1.07 -40.66
C LEU A 636 -26.79 2.45 -41.25
N TYR A 637 -26.78 3.46 -40.42
CA TYR A 637 -26.59 4.86 -40.80
C TYR A 637 -25.15 5.37 -40.54
N GLU A 638 -24.29 4.51 -39.99
CA GLU A 638 -22.83 4.72 -39.93
C GLU A 638 -22.23 4.34 -41.30
#